data_69e166d0594c7de5b983f777722b1ace
#
_entry.id   69e166d0594c7de5b983f777722b1ace
#
_cell.length_a   1.000
_cell.length_b   1.000
_cell.length_c   1.000
_cell.angle_alpha   90.00
_cell.angle_beta   90.00
_cell.angle_gamma   90.00
#
_symmetry.space_group_name_H-M   'P 1'
#
loop_
_entity.id
_entity.type
_entity.pdbx_description
1 polymer ?
#
loop_
_entity_poly.entity_id
_entity_poly.type
_entity_poly.pdbx_seq_one_letter_code
_entity_poly.pdbx_strand_id
1 'polypeptide(L)'
;MATGALLCSSSFSHLRGLPVARLPPVLAGQRRSYGQDAAAFAATSQYLHRSLVPTMHYQKSLPRLPIPKLEDTIRRYLNAQKPLLNDDQFRKTEQLANNFGNGIGRELHEQLVAKDKQNKHTSYISGPWFDMYLSAREPVVLNFNPYMVFNPDPKTEYNDPLIRATNMTVSALRFLKTLRAGILEPEVFHLNPAKSDTQAFKRFVRFVPPSLSWYCAFMVNAYPLDMSQYFRLFNSTRLPKLNKDELFTDESGRHLLVMRNGNFYVFDVMDTDGNIVRPSEIQAHLKYILSDNSPAPEFPLACLTSEERDTWAKLRQELLDNGNMETLRKVDSAIFCLCLDDFPIRDITHLSQVMLHGDGINRWFDKSFNLILTQDGIAAINFEHSWGDGVAVLRFQNEVFRDSTQSPAITPQSPPAAVDSATSVQKLSFKLNDALKEGITKAKQKFDGTMKTLTLEAYQFKRGGKDLLKKKKVSPDAVAQLAFQMAFLQQYGQTVASYESCSTAAFRHGRTETIRPASVYTKACSEAFVRNQSKRSKAEMQQMIAECSKHHSQLTKEAAMGQGFDRHLYGLKCLAELRGTPLPDFYQDPAYAQINHNIISTSTLSSSAVQMGGFGPVVPDGFGIAYGVNDNWIGLNVSGYPARDVHEFIQCAHKSLEDIFSILEDKQVS
;
A
#
# COMPACT_ATOMS: atom_id res chain seq x y z
N MET A 1 8.31 -10.10 -27.95
CA MET A 1 8.61 -8.84 -27.26
C MET A 1 7.32 -8.06 -27.02
N ALA A 2 6.36 -8.66 -26.41
CA ALA A 2 5.13 -8.01 -25.98
C ALA A 2 4.85 -8.60 -24.62
N THR A 3 4.98 -7.83 -23.54
CA THR A 3 4.44 -8.27 -22.25
C THR A 3 4.98 -7.41 -21.13
N GLY A 4 4.35 -6.32 -20.87
CA GLY A 4 4.65 -5.46 -19.73
C GLY A 4 3.44 -4.74 -19.15
N ALA A 5 2.25 -5.15 -19.51
CA ALA A 5 1.04 -4.35 -19.27
C ALA A 5 0.11 -4.94 -18.20
N LEU A 6 0.61 -5.45 -17.08
CA LEU A 6 -0.32 -6.06 -16.11
C LEU A 6 0.16 -6.08 -14.65
N LEU A 7 1.02 -5.15 -14.25
CA LEU A 7 1.38 -4.98 -12.83
C LEU A 7 0.57 -3.90 -12.12
N CYS A 8 -0.40 -3.28 -12.79
CA CYS A 8 -1.41 -2.44 -12.15
C CYS A 8 -2.69 -3.26 -11.99
N SER A 9 -2.99 -3.59 -10.78
CA SER A 9 -4.26 -3.91 -10.13
C SER A 9 -5.48 -4.30 -10.98
N SER A 10 -5.39 -5.26 -11.85
CA SER A 10 -6.62 -5.80 -12.41
C SER A 10 -6.44 -7.26 -12.78
N SER A 11 -6.76 -8.16 -11.92
CA SER A 11 -7.17 -9.53 -12.23
C SER A 11 -6.82 -10.54 -11.14
N PHE A 12 -7.42 -10.42 -9.99
CA PHE A 12 -7.61 -11.57 -9.09
C PHE A 12 -9.11 -11.78 -8.85
N SER A 13 -9.85 -12.11 -9.90
CA SER A 13 -11.21 -12.58 -9.73
C SER A 13 -11.48 -13.69 -10.75
N HIS A 14 -11.09 -14.90 -10.43
CA HIS A 14 -11.74 -16.12 -10.95
C HIS A 14 -11.31 -17.32 -10.11
N LEU A 15 -12.02 -17.52 -9.01
CA LEU A 15 -12.23 -18.84 -8.44
C LEU A 15 -13.71 -18.95 -8.09
N ARG A 16 -14.53 -19.22 -9.10
CA ARG A 16 -15.86 -19.81 -8.90
C ARG A 16 -15.79 -21.28 -9.34
N GLY A 17 -16.11 -22.16 -8.38
CA GLY A 17 -16.82 -23.39 -8.59
C GLY A 17 -16.11 -24.49 -9.37
N LEU A 18 -15.45 -25.38 -8.66
CA LEU A 18 -15.33 -26.78 -9.10
C LEU A 18 -16.08 -27.67 -8.10
N PRO A 19 -16.82 -28.71 -8.57
CA PRO A 19 -17.65 -29.52 -7.73
C PRO A 19 -16.82 -30.42 -6.82
N VAL A 20 -17.29 -30.56 -5.58
CA VAL A 20 -16.74 -31.48 -4.58
C VAL A 20 -16.90 -32.92 -5.11
N ALA A 21 -15.81 -33.51 -5.56
CA ALA A 21 -15.76 -34.94 -5.83
C ALA A 21 -15.74 -35.70 -4.49
N ARG A 22 -16.75 -36.53 -4.27
CA ARG A 22 -16.83 -37.45 -3.10
C ARG A 22 -15.66 -38.44 -3.19
N LEU A 23 -14.86 -38.47 -2.16
CA LEU A 23 -13.85 -39.52 -1.92
C LEU A 23 -14.55 -40.81 -1.47
N PRO A 24 -14.08 -41.98 -1.92
CA PRO A 24 -14.60 -43.26 -1.48
C PRO A 24 -14.16 -43.57 -0.03
N PRO A 25 -14.90 -44.46 0.68
CA PRO A 25 -14.60 -44.77 2.05
C PRO A 25 -13.32 -45.61 2.18
N VAL A 26 -12.37 -45.12 2.99
CA VAL A 26 -11.15 -45.86 3.34
C VAL A 26 -11.47 -46.83 4.48
N LEU A 27 -11.15 -48.08 4.23
CA LEU A 27 -11.22 -49.20 5.15
C LEU A 27 -10.45 -48.95 6.47
N ALA A 28 -11.04 -49.35 7.55
CA ALA A 28 -10.47 -49.33 8.89
C ALA A 28 -9.24 -50.27 9.00
N GLY A 29 -8.13 -49.71 9.50
CA GLY A 29 -6.99 -50.51 9.90
C GLY A 29 -5.80 -49.72 10.33
N GLN A 30 -5.63 -49.59 11.59
CA GLN A 30 -4.45 -49.36 12.43
C GLN A 30 -4.55 -48.13 13.37
N ARG A 31 -4.71 -48.43 14.62
CA ARG A 31 -4.53 -47.49 15.75
C ARG A 31 -3.07 -46.99 15.75
N ARG A 32 -2.81 -45.82 15.20
CA ARG A 32 -1.63 -45.04 15.52
C ARG A 32 -1.93 -44.17 16.73
N SER A 33 -0.92 -44.04 17.59
CA SER A 33 -1.03 -43.42 18.90
C SER A 33 -1.58 -41.96 18.82
N TYR A 34 -2.64 -41.69 19.56
CA TYR A 34 -3.31 -40.38 19.66
C TYR A 34 -2.37 -39.20 20.00
N GLY A 35 -1.17 -39.45 20.53
CA GLY A 35 -0.20 -38.40 20.85
C GLY A 35 0.61 -37.88 19.64
N GLN A 36 0.87 -38.71 18.63
CA GLN A 36 1.63 -38.29 17.46
C GLN A 36 0.78 -37.49 16.47
N ASP A 37 -0.52 -37.81 16.37
CA ASP A 37 -1.45 -37.09 15.50
C ASP A 37 -1.83 -35.72 16.09
N ALA A 38 -1.93 -35.59 17.39
CA ALA A 38 -2.16 -34.31 18.08
C ALA A 38 -0.95 -33.37 17.97
N ALA A 39 0.27 -33.89 18.08
CA ALA A 39 1.49 -33.10 17.89
C ALA A 39 1.69 -32.68 16.42
N ALA A 40 1.38 -33.55 15.47
CA ALA A 40 1.42 -33.23 14.04
C ALA A 40 0.32 -32.21 13.65
N PHE A 41 -0.88 -32.32 14.23
CA PHE A 41 -1.96 -31.35 14.04
C PHE A 41 -1.62 -29.99 14.68
N ALA A 42 -1.06 -29.98 15.90
CA ALA A 42 -0.58 -28.78 16.55
C ALA A 42 0.55 -28.11 15.76
N ALA A 43 1.46 -28.88 15.18
CA ALA A 43 2.54 -28.35 14.35
C ALA A 43 2.03 -27.72 13.03
N THR A 44 1.01 -28.28 12.41
CA THR A 44 0.40 -27.72 11.18
C THR A 44 -0.44 -26.48 11.44
N SER A 45 -1.03 -26.32 12.63
CA SER A 45 -1.81 -25.14 13.02
C SER A 45 -0.98 -23.88 13.28
N GLN A 46 0.36 -24.01 13.34
CA GLN A 46 1.30 -22.92 13.60
C GLN A 46 1.67 -22.12 12.34
N TYR A 47 1.34 -22.59 11.15
CA TYR A 47 1.73 -22.02 9.87
C TYR A 47 0.52 -21.84 8.95
N LEU A 48 0.59 -20.87 8.04
CA LEU A 48 -0.45 -20.70 7.01
C LEU A 48 -0.47 -21.86 6.02
N HIS A 49 0.70 -22.23 5.55
CA HIS A 49 0.94 -23.29 4.56
C HIS A 49 2.43 -23.65 4.55
N ARG A 50 2.76 -24.62 3.73
CA ARG A 50 4.15 -24.95 3.41
C ARG A 50 4.35 -24.92 1.92
N SER A 51 5.11 -23.94 1.44
CA SER A 51 5.48 -23.83 0.02
C SER A 51 6.32 -25.01 -0.45
N LEU A 52 6.20 -25.35 -1.72
CA LEU A 52 7.05 -26.36 -2.39
C LEU A 52 8.47 -25.88 -2.62
N VAL A 53 8.68 -24.55 -2.63
CA VAL A 53 9.99 -23.90 -2.80
C VAL A 53 10.21 -22.89 -1.67
N PRO A 54 11.48 -22.59 -1.30
CA PRO A 54 11.77 -21.60 -0.30
C PRO A 54 11.20 -20.22 -0.67
N THR A 55 10.80 -19.41 0.33
CA THR A 55 10.28 -18.04 0.14
C THR A 55 11.18 -17.19 -0.77
N MET A 56 12.50 -17.32 -0.61
CA MET A 56 13.49 -16.54 -1.38
C MET A 56 14.00 -17.28 -2.64
N HIS A 57 13.26 -18.28 -3.14
CA HIS A 57 13.71 -19.14 -4.25
C HIS A 57 14.09 -18.35 -5.50
N TYR A 58 13.29 -17.36 -5.87
CA TYR A 58 13.55 -16.54 -7.06
C TYR A 58 14.46 -15.34 -6.79
N GLN A 59 14.64 -14.95 -5.53
CA GLN A 59 15.31 -13.68 -5.16
C GLN A 59 16.74 -13.58 -5.74
N LYS A 60 17.48 -14.70 -5.78
CA LYS A 60 18.85 -14.73 -6.28
C LYS A 60 18.96 -14.45 -7.78
N SER A 61 17.95 -14.80 -8.56
CA SER A 61 17.89 -14.64 -10.02
C SER A 61 17.01 -13.49 -10.50
N LEU A 62 16.33 -12.75 -9.60
CA LEU A 62 15.57 -11.58 -9.99
C LEU A 62 16.44 -10.56 -10.74
N PRO A 63 15.97 -10.03 -11.89
CA PRO A 63 16.68 -8.97 -12.57
C PRO A 63 16.68 -7.70 -11.71
N ARG A 64 17.69 -6.85 -11.88
CA ARG A 64 17.70 -5.51 -11.31
C ARG A 64 16.87 -4.58 -12.16
N LEU A 65 16.32 -3.51 -11.55
CA LEU A 65 15.58 -2.48 -12.27
C LEU A 65 16.51 -1.85 -13.32
N PRO A 66 16.15 -1.88 -14.61
CA PRO A 66 16.99 -1.32 -15.65
C PRO A 66 17.02 0.21 -15.57
N ILE A 67 18.18 0.79 -15.85
CA ILE A 67 18.30 2.23 -16.05
C ILE A 67 17.85 2.54 -17.49
N PRO A 68 16.81 3.39 -17.71
CA PRO A 68 16.40 3.79 -19.05
C PRO A 68 17.52 4.51 -19.81
N LYS A 69 17.47 4.51 -21.14
CA LYS A 69 18.34 5.38 -21.93
C LYS A 69 17.99 6.84 -21.66
N LEU A 70 18.99 7.70 -21.56
CA LEU A 70 18.77 9.11 -21.22
C LEU A 70 17.88 9.82 -22.25
N GLU A 71 18.08 9.53 -23.54
CA GLU A 71 17.28 10.10 -24.63
C GLU A 71 15.79 9.71 -24.51
N ASP A 72 15.52 8.46 -24.12
CA ASP A 72 14.16 7.98 -23.91
C ASP A 72 13.51 8.64 -22.68
N THR A 73 14.29 8.84 -21.62
CA THR A 73 13.84 9.56 -20.42
C THR A 73 13.44 10.98 -20.74
N ILE A 74 14.29 11.72 -21.46
CA ILE A 74 14.01 13.11 -21.86
C ILE A 74 12.79 13.16 -22.77
N ARG A 75 12.68 12.28 -23.75
CA ARG A 75 11.52 12.21 -24.65
C ARG A 75 10.22 11.96 -23.88
N ARG A 76 10.21 11.00 -22.93
CA ARG A 76 9.03 10.70 -22.11
C ARG A 76 8.68 11.86 -21.18
N TYR A 77 9.67 12.50 -20.57
CA TYR A 77 9.49 13.69 -19.76
C TYR A 77 8.83 14.81 -20.56
N LEU A 78 9.35 15.14 -21.73
CA LEU A 78 8.78 16.17 -22.61
C LEU A 78 7.36 15.82 -23.07
N ASN A 79 7.08 14.55 -23.38
CA ASN A 79 5.73 14.11 -23.71
C ASN A 79 4.74 14.29 -22.55
N ALA A 80 5.18 14.08 -21.30
CA ALA A 80 4.36 14.31 -20.12
C ALA A 80 4.17 15.80 -19.79
N GLN A 81 5.08 16.67 -20.23
CA GLN A 81 4.97 18.11 -20.06
C GLN A 81 4.00 18.78 -21.08
N LYS A 82 3.87 18.22 -22.28
CA LYS A 82 3.03 18.81 -23.36
C LYS A 82 1.60 19.17 -22.92
N PRO A 83 0.85 18.34 -22.18
CA PRO A 83 -0.51 18.69 -21.76
C PRO A 83 -0.56 19.77 -20.69
N LEU A 84 0.54 20.00 -19.95
CA LEU A 84 0.61 20.86 -18.77
C LEU A 84 1.05 22.29 -19.09
N LEU A 85 1.83 22.48 -20.15
CA LEU A 85 2.49 23.73 -20.49
C LEU A 85 1.86 24.41 -21.71
N ASN A 86 1.95 25.72 -21.77
CA ASN A 86 1.71 26.44 -23.01
C ASN A 86 2.94 26.34 -23.94
N ASP A 87 2.81 26.81 -25.19
CA ASP A 87 3.85 26.66 -26.21
C ASP A 87 5.17 27.33 -25.85
N ASP A 88 5.15 28.52 -25.21
CA ASP A 88 6.35 29.23 -24.80
C ASP A 88 7.07 28.53 -23.65
N GLN A 89 6.32 28.11 -22.64
CA GLN A 89 6.84 27.32 -21.54
C GLN A 89 7.43 26.00 -22.06
N PHE A 90 6.71 25.30 -22.93
CA PHE A 90 7.16 24.04 -23.49
C PHE A 90 8.46 24.18 -24.27
N ARG A 91 8.59 25.21 -25.16
CA ARG A 91 9.83 25.46 -25.90
C ARG A 91 11.03 25.69 -24.98
N LYS A 92 10.84 26.47 -23.91
CA LYS A 92 11.90 26.69 -22.90
C LYS A 92 12.29 25.40 -22.19
N THR A 93 11.33 24.63 -21.72
CA THR A 93 11.56 23.35 -21.05
C THR A 93 12.22 22.35 -22.00
N GLU A 94 11.81 22.27 -23.25
CA GLU A 94 12.42 21.43 -24.29
C GLU A 94 13.89 21.77 -24.49
N GLN A 95 14.23 23.07 -24.58
CA GLN A 95 15.62 23.52 -24.68
C GLN A 95 16.45 23.12 -23.48
N LEU A 96 15.94 23.35 -22.26
CA LEU A 96 16.63 22.98 -21.00
C LEU A 96 16.84 21.46 -20.92
N ALA A 97 15.82 20.67 -21.26
CA ALA A 97 15.90 19.22 -21.24
C ALA A 97 16.90 18.66 -22.25
N ASN A 98 16.93 19.24 -23.48
CA ASN A 98 17.88 18.86 -24.52
C ASN A 98 19.33 19.26 -24.13
N ASN A 99 19.53 20.47 -23.58
CA ASN A 99 20.83 20.90 -23.09
C ASN A 99 21.32 19.99 -21.93
N PHE A 100 20.44 19.63 -21.00
CA PHE A 100 20.74 18.68 -19.95
C PHE A 100 21.16 17.32 -20.52
N GLY A 101 20.39 16.77 -21.46
CA GLY A 101 20.67 15.46 -22.06
C GLY A 101 21.97 15.40 -22.86
N ASN A 102 22.37 16.51 -23.47
CA ASN A 102 23.61 16.62 -24.26
C ASN A 102 24.84 17.07 -23.43
N GLY A 103 24.63 17.56 -22.22
CA GLY A 103 25.66 18.04 -21.31
C GLY A 103 25.77 17.23 -20.02
N ILE A 104 25.58 17.93 -18.90
CA ILE A 104 25.76 17.38 -17.54
C ILE A 104 24.90 16.14 -17.27
N GLY A 105 23.71 16.04 -17.85
CA GLY A 105 22.84 14.88 -17.70
C GLY A 105 23.46 13.59 -18.24
N ARG A 106 24.24 13.68 -19.32
CA ARG A 106 25.00 12.54 -19.87
C ARG A 106 26.08 12.07 -18.91
N GLU A 107 26.84 12.99 -18.33
CA GLU A 107 27.85 12.64 -17.33
C GLU A 107 27.23 11.96 -16.10
N LEU A 108 26.13 12.52 -15.58
CA LEU A 108 25.40 11.95 -14.45
C LEU A 108 24.85 10.55 -14.79
N HIS A 109 24.32 10.36 -15.99
CA HIS A 109 23.83 9.09 -16.47
C HIS A 109 24.94 8.04 -16.53
N GLU A 110 26.11 8.38 -17.11
CA GLU A 110 27.27 7.50 -17.18
C GLU A 110 27.76 7.11 -15.78
N GLN A 111 27.79 8.06 -14.84
CA GLN A 111 28.10 7.80 -13.44
C GLN A 111 27.07 6.86 -12.77
N LEU A 112 25.77 7.08 -13.02
CA LEU A 112 24.71 6.23 -12.49
C LEU A 112 24.87 4.78 -13.01
N VAL A 113 25.12 4.61 -14.29
CA VAL A 113 25.34 3.32 -14.95
C VAL A 113 26.61 2.64 -14.40
N ALA A 114 27.69 3.39 -14.21
CA ALA A 114 28.93 2.87 -13.65
C ALA A 114 28.73 2.39 -12.20
N LYS A 115 28.05 3.19 -11.36
CA LYS A 115 27.70 2.86 -9.98
C LYS A 115 26.80 1.61 -9.92
N ASP A 116 25.80 1.51 -10.80
CA ASP A 116 24.90 0.36 -10.86
C ASP A 116 25.65 -0.93 -11.31
N LYS A 117 26.61 -0.84 -12.22
CA LYS A 117 27.44 -1.98 -12.62
C LYS A 117 28.30 -2.53 -11.48
N GLN A 118 28.74 -1.66 -10.57
CA GLN A 118 29.51 -2.05 -9.38
C GLN A 118 28.63 -2.69 -8.32
N ASN A 119 27.40 -2.25 -8.18
CA ASN A 119 26.44 -2.75 -7.19
C ASN A 119 25.47 -3.76 -7.80
N LYS A 120 25.83 -5.05 -7.74
CA LYS A 120 24.99 -6.14 -8.27
C LYS A 120 23.91 -6.64 -7.30
N HIS A 121 23.88 -6.09 -6.06
CA HIS A 121 23.01 -6.62 -4.99
C HIS A 121 21.64 -5.97 -4.94
N THR A 122 21.47 -4.78 -5.51
CA THR A 122 20.22 -4.01 -5.47
C THR A 122 20.01 -3.25 -6.79
N SER A 123 18.86 -2.62 -6.96
CA SER A 123 18.56 -1.73 -8.09
C SER A 123 19.07 -0.31 -7.81
N TYR A 124 19.37 0.43 -8.87
CA TYR A 124 20.04 1.74 -8.80
C TYR A 124 19.29 2.78 -7.95
N ILE A 125 17.96 2.68 -7.88
CA ILE A 125 17.10 3.64 -7.18
C ILE A 125 16.69 3.20 -5.78
N SER A 126 16.90 1.91 -5.41
CA SER A 126 16.36 1.37 -4.15
C SER A 126 16.85 2.11 -2.91
N GLY A 127 18.15 2.42 -2.83
CA GLY A 127 18.73 3.19 -1.74
C GLY A 127 18.22 4.62 -1.69
N PRO A 128 18.39 5.43 -2.76
CA PRO A 128 17.88 6.81 -2.81
C PRO A 128 16.38 6.92 -2.55
N TRP A 129 15.57 5.97 -2.99
CA TRP A 129 14.13 5.96 -2.76
C TRP A 129 13.78 5.68 -1.28
N PHE A 130 14.47 4.75 -0.66
CA PHE A 130 14.34 4.47 0.77
C PHE A 130 14.77 5.68 1.62
N ASP A 131 15.89 6.28 1.26
CA ASP A 131 16.42 7.48 1.92
C ASP A 131 15.47 8.68 1.81
N MET A 132 14.77 8.83 0.68
CA MET A 132 13.75 9.86 0.49
C MET A 132 12.65 9.78 1.56
N TYR A 133 12.09 8.58 1.77
CA TYR A 133 11.06 8.39 2.80
C TYR A 133 11.57 8.73 4.20
N LEU A 134 12.77 8.26 4.55
CA LEU A 134 13.31 8.47 5.90
C LEU A 134 13.76 9.92 6.13
N SER A 135 14.14 10.64 5.09
CA SER A 135 14.55 12.05 5.15
C SER A 135 13.37 13.03 5.11
N ALA A 136 12.16 12.57 4.78
CA ALA A 136 10.96 13.39 4.84
C ALA A 136 10.67 13.79 6.30
N ARG A 137 10.40 15.09 6.53
CA ARG A 137 10.19 15.63 7.89
C ARG A 137 8.73 15.87 8.25
N GLU A 138 7.85 15.82 7.27
CA GLU A 138 6.40 15.94 7.46
C GLU A 138 5.88 14.79 8.35
N PRO A 139 4.76 15.01 9.08
CA PRO A 139 4.08 13.93 9.79
C PRO A 139 3.82 12.72 8.90
N VAL A 140 4.04 11.50 9.42
CA VAL A 140 3.81 10.28 8.60
C VAL A 140 2.32 10.07 8.32
N VAL A 141 1.45 10.39 9.27
CA VAL A 141 0.00 10.35 9.06
C VAL A 141 -0.41 11.39 8.02
N LEU A 142 -1.32 11.05 7.13
CA LEU A 142 -1.84 11.81 5.99
C LEU A 142 -0.85 12.02 4.84
N ASN A 143 0.44 12.20 5.12
CA ASN A 143 1.42 12.48 4.07
C ASN A 143 1.99 11.20 3.45
N PHE A 144 2.06 10.10 4.22
CA PHE A 144 2.68 8.85 3.76
C PHE A 144 1.84 7.60 4.07
N ASN A 145 1.26 7.48 5.26
CA ASN A 145 0.60 6.26 5.72
C ASN A 145 -0.77 6.06 5.06
N PRO A 146 -0.96 5.05 4.21
CA PRO A 146 -2.27 4.70 3.69
C PRO A 146 -2.96 3.66 4.57
N TYR A 147 -4.23 3.41 4.29
CA TYR A 147 -4.98 2.32 4.91
C TYR A 147 -5.69 1.43 3.88
N MET A 148 -5.97 0.19 4.28
CA MET A 148 -6.79 -0.75 3.53
C MET A 148 -7.76 -1.47 4.47
N VAL A 149 -9.05 -1.42 4.17
CA VAL A 149 -10.13 -2.05 4.93
C VAL A 149 -10.34 -3.47 4.46
N PHE A 150 -10.44 -4.41 5.40
CA PHE A 150 -10.84 -5.78 5.09
C PHE A 150 -12.33 -5.87 4.75
N ASN A 151 -12.67 -6.75 3.83
CA ASN A 151 -14.05 -7.21 3.74
C ASN A 151 -14.48 -7.87 5.05
N PRO A 152 -15.77 -7.80 5.43
CA PRO A 152 -16.27 -8.54 6.59
C PRO A 152 -16.11 -10.05 6.39
N ASP A 153 -16.01 -10.79 7.50
CA ASP A 153 -16.08 -12.24 7.43
C ASP A 153 -17.44 -12.64 6.83
N PRO A 154 -17.47 -13.56 5.85
CA PRO A 154 -18.71 -14.04 5.25
C PRO A 154 -19.70 -14.66 6.26
N LYS A 155 -19.18 -15.16 7.36
CA LYS A 155 -19.97 -15.66 8.50
C LYS A 155 -20.13 -14.52 9.51
N THR A 156 -21.33 -13.96 9.60
CA THR A 156 -21.61 -12.77 10.41
C THR A 156 -21.16 -12.88 11.86
N GLU A 157 -21.32 -14.06 12.47
CA GLU A 157 -20.94 -14.31 13.87
C GLU A 157 -19.43 -14.25 14.13
N TYR A 158 -18.59 -14.33 13.08
CA TYR A 158 -17.14 -14.18 13.19
C TYR A 158 -16.69 -12.71 13.13
N ASN A 159 -17.61 -11.77 12.88
CA ASN A 159 -17.34 -10.34 12.95
C ASN A 159 -17.47 -9.76 14.38
N ASP A 160 -17.79 -10.59 15.38
CA ASP A 160 -17.64 -10.18 16.79
C ASP A 160 -16.21 -9.66 17.02
N PRO A 161 -16.02 -8.47 17.63
CA PRO A 161 -14.70 -7.84 17.72
C PRO A 161 -13.66 -8.68 18.44
N LEU A 162 -14.02 -9.42 19.50
CA LEU A 162 -13.09 -10.31 20.20
C LEU A 162 -12.70 -11.51 19.34
N ILE A 163 -13.67 -12.14 18.69
CA ILE A 163 -13.44 -13.31 17.83
C ILE A 163 -12.59 -12.90 16.63
N ARG A 164 -12.97 -11.79 15.98
CA ARG A 164 -12.27 -11.30 14.80
C ARG A 164 -10.84 -10.85 15.12
N ALA A 165 -10.64 -10.08 16.21
CA ALA A 165 -9.31 -9.65 16.64
C ALA A 165 -8.41 -10.86 16.94
N THR A 166 -8.94 -11.88 17.63
CA THR A 166 -8.17 -13.08 17.94
C THR A 166 -7.78 -13.85 16.67
N ASN A 167 -8.74 -14.13 15.79
CA ASN A 167 -8.49 -14.86 14.55
C ASN A 167 -7.51 -14.13 13.63
N MET A 168 -7.68 -12.82 13.43
CA MET A 168 -6.77 -12.02 12.59
C MET A 168 -5.37 -11.93 13.20
N THR A 169 -5.26 -11.79 14.52
CA THR A 169 -3.96 -11.81 15.23
C THR A 169 -3.26 -13.15 15.02
N VAL A 170 -3.94 -14.28 15.21
CA VAL A 170 -3.35 -15.60 15.00
C VAL A 170 -2.95 -15.81 13.54
N SER A 171 -3.78 -15.37 12.59
CA SER A 171 -3.45 -15.45 11.16
C SER A 171 -2.23 -14.61 10.79
N ALA A 172 -2.09 -13.41 11.38
CA ALA A 172 -0.89 -12.57 11.22
C ALA A 172 0.37 -13.24 11.78
N LEU A 173 0.25 -13.90 12.94
CA LEU A 173 1.35 -14.66 13.55
C LEU A 173 1.71 -15.90 12.74
N ARG A 174 0.73 -16.61 12.17
CA ARG A 174 0.96 -17.72 11.23
C ARG A 174 1.72 -17.22 9.99
N PHE A 175 1.36 -16.06 9.45
CA PHE A 175 2.09 -15.44 8.34
C PHE A 175 3.53 -15.16 8.74
N LEU A 176 3.77 -14.49 9.86
CA LEU A 176 5.10 -14.21 10.40
C LEU A 176 5.93 -15.49 10.52
N LYS A 177 5.38 -16.51 11.15
CA LYS A 177 6.07 -17.79 11.38
C LYS A 177 6.37 -18.51 10.06
N THR A 178 5.44 -18.50 9.11
CA THR A 178 5.61 -19.06 7.77
C THR A 178 6.72 -18.34 6.99
N LEU A 179 6.76 -17.00 7.08
CA LEU A 179 7.79 -16.17 6.48
C LEU A 179 9.18 -16.47 7.08
N ARG A 180 9.29 -16.46 8.41
CA ARG A 180 10.57 -16.71 9.13
C ARG A 180 11.10 -18.11 8.93
N ALA A 181 10.23 -19.10 8.80
CA ALA A 181 10.60 -20.46 8.47
C ALA A 181 11.04 -20.63 6.99
N GLY A 182 10.93 -19.57 6.18
CA GLY A 182 11.29 -19.62 4.75
C GLY A 182 10.39 -20.49 3.90
N ILE A 183 9.15 -20.76 4.37
CA ILE A 183 8.15 -21.62 3.70
C ILE A 183 6.91 -20.87 3.22
N LEU A 184 6.91 -19.56 3.28
CA LEU A 184 5.89 -18.73 2.63
C LEU A 184 6.05 -18.87 1.11
N GLU A 185 4.95 -19.14 0.41
CA GLU A 185 4.98 -19.25 -1.04
C GLU A 185 5.48 -17.94 -1.67
N PRO A 186 6.52 -17.98 -2.54
CA PRO A 186 6.98 -16.80 -3.24
C PRO A 186 5.84 -16.18 -4.05
N GLU A 187 5.77 -14.87 -4.08
CA GLU A 187 4.79 -14.19 -4.90
C GLU A 187 5.20 -14.20 -6.37
N VAL A 188 4.28 -14.61 -7.23
CA VAL A 188 4.52 -14.70 -8.67
C VAL A 188 3.32 -14.10 -9.40
N PHE A 189 3.57 -13.15 -10.28
CA PHE A 189 2.57 -12.62 -11.17
C PHE A 189 2.46 -13.49 -12.43
N HIS A 190 1.28 -14.06 -12.68
CA HIS A 190 1.01 -14.95 -13.79
C HIS A 190 0.19 -14.23 -14.88
N LEU A 191 0.77 -14.00 -16.08
CA LEU A 191 0.01 -13.45 -17.21
C LEU A 191 -1.10 -14.41 -17.70
N ASN A 192 -0.83 -15.71 -17.60
CA ASN A 192 -1.81 -16.75 -17.90
C ASN A 192 -1.80 -17.80 -16.78
N PRO A 193 -2.59 -17.59 -15.71
CA PRO A 193 -2.60 -18.49 -14.55
C PRO A 193 -2.92 -19.94 -14.92
N ALA A 194 -3.78 -20.18 -15.90
CA ALA A 194 -4.12 -21.54 -16.34
C ALA A 194 -2.91 -22.32 -16.86
N LYS A 195 -1.88 -21.64 -17.37
CA LYS A 195 -0.65 -22.26 -17.87
C LYS A 195 0.49 -22.28 -16.84
N SER A 196 0.61 -21.25 -16.04
CA SER A 196 1.80 -21.04 -15.19
C SER A 196 1.52 -21.11 -13.68
N ASP A 197 0.28 -20.93 -13.20
CA ASP A 197 -0.09 -21.15 -11.80
C ASP A 197 -0.62 -22.58 -11.60
N THR A 198 0.22 -23.58 -11.91
CA THR A 198 -0.16 -24.98 -11.87
C THR A 198 0.74 -25.75 -10.89
N GLN A 199 0.21 -26.82 -10.29
CA GLN A 199 0.99 -27.69 -9.41
C GLN A 199 2.16 -28.36 -10.18
N ALA A 200 2.00 -28.62 -11.47
CA ALA A 200 3.04 -29.15 -12.32
C ALA A 200 4.22 -28.18 -12.45
N PHE A 201 3.92 -26.90 -12.71
CA PHE A 201 4.95 -25.85 -12.77
C PHE A 201 5.65 -25.66 -11.41
N LYS A 202 4.90 -25.58 -10.31
CA LYS A 202 5.47 -25.43 -8.96
C LYS A 202 6.38 -26.63 -8.59
N ARG A 203 5.98 -27.85 -8.95
CA ARG A 203 6.84 -29.04 -8.77
C ARG A 203 8.09 -29.00 -9.64
N PHE A 204 7.98 -28.58 -10.89
CA PHE A 204 9.12 -28.42 -11.79
C PHE A 204 10.13 -27.40 -11.24
N VAL A 205 9.67 -26.21 -10.85
CA VAL A 205 10.53 -25.14 -10.34
C VAL A 205 11.32 -25.56 -9.09
N ARG A 206 10.79 -26.48 -8.29
CA ARG A 206 11.49 -27.04 -7.12
C ARG A 206 12.85 -27.64 -7.46
N PHE A 207 13.01 -28.18 -8.65
CA PHE A 207 14.27 -28.80 -9.11
C PHE A 207 15.19 -27.82 -9.84
N VAL A 208 14.70 -26.59 -10.10
CA VAL A 208 15.49 -25.55 -10.77
C VAL A 208 16.35 -24.82 -9.73
N PRO A 209 17.69 -24.69 -9.96
CA PRO A 209 18.55 -23.93 -9.08
C PRO A 209 18.04 -22.48 -8.91
N PRO A 210 18.12 -21.86 -7.70
CA PRO A 210 17.67 -20.49 -7.47
C PRO A 210 18.27 -19.45 -8.42
N SER A 211 19.48 -19.70 -8.94
CA SER A 211 20.15 -18.83 -9.92
C SER A 211 19.51 -18.81 -11.31
N LEU A 212 18.68 -19.81 -11.63
CA LEU A 212 17.99 -19.95 -12.93
C LEU A 212 16.47 -19.89 -12.81
N SER A 213 15.93 -19.87 -11.60
CA SER A 213 14.50 -20.02 -11.32
C SER A 213 13.65 -18.92 -11.97
N TRP A 214 14.14 -17.67 -11.98
CA TRP A 214 13.44 -16.56 -12.64
C TRP A 214 13.31 -16.79 -14.16
N TYR A 215 14.36 -17.26 -14.82
CA TYR A 215 14.33 -17.51 -16.26
C TYR A 215 13.31 -18.58 -16.63
N CYS A 216 13.23 -19.65 -15.84
CA CYS A 216 12.22 -20.70 -16.05
C CYS A 216 10.79 -20.18 -15.87
N ALA A 217 10.54 -19.30 -14.90
CA ALA A 217 9.25 -18.65 -14.72
C ALA A 217 8.93 -17.72 -15.89
N PHE A 218 9.89 -16.90 -16.29
CA PHE A 218 9.76 -15.96 -17.42
C PHE A 218 9.38 -16.66 -18.74
N MET A 219 9.95 -17.84 -19.02
CA MET A 219 9.63 -18.61 -20.23
C MET A 219 8.16 -19.03 -20.32
N VAL A 220 7.44 -19.12 -19.21
CA VAL A 220 6.00 -19.42 -19.16
C VAL A 220 5.15 -18.19 -18.86
N ASN A 221 5.70 -16.99 -19.03
CA ASN A 221 5.05 -15.70 -18.72
C ASN A 221 4.60 -15.58 -17.25
N ALA A 222 5.39 -16.13 -16.34
CA ALA A 222 5.28 -15.93 -14.92
C ALA A 222 6.42 -14.99 -14.45
N TYR A 223 6.07 -14.01 -13.62
CA TYR A 223 7.00 -12.98 -13.14
C TYR A 223 7.09 -13.05 -11.62
N PRO A 224 8.12 -13.69 -11.07
CA PRO A 224 8.38 -13.68 -9.63
C PRO A 224 8.60 -12.25 -9.14
N LEU A 225 8.05 -11.95 -7.96
CA LEU A 225 8.16 -10.64 -7.33
C LEU A 225 9.20 -10.66 -6.20
N ASP A 226 9.76 -9.50 -5.92
CA ASP A 226 10.72 -9.31 -4.83
C ASP A 226 10.05 -9.58 -3.47
N MET A 227 10.70 -10.41 -2.66
CA MET A 227 10.20 -10.78 -1.34
C MET A 227 10.91 -10.04 -0.18
N SER A 228 11.81 -9.11 -0.48
CA SER A 228 12.66 -8.47 0.55
C SER A 228 11.90 -7.55 1.50
N GLN A 229 10.81 -6.92 1.06
CA GLN A 229 10.02 -6.01 1.88
C GLN A 229 9.37 -6.72 3.08
N TYR A 230 9.00 -8.00 2.95
CA TYR A 230 8.27 -8.74 3.99
C TYR A 230 9.03 -8.89 5.31
N PHE A 231 10.38 -8.85 5.30
CA PHE A 231 11.19 -8.96 6.52
C PHE A 231 11.10 -7.73 7.43
N ARG A 232 10.56 -6.61 6.92
CA ARG A 232 10.32 -5.39 7.68
C ARG A 232 8.86 -5.17 8.06
N LEU A 233 8.00 -6.11 7.69
CA LEU A 233 6.57 -6.05 8.02
C LEU A 233 6.31 -6.22 9.52
N PHE A 234 7.08 -7.06 10.19
CA PHE A 234 6.92 -7.35 11.62
C PHE A 234 8.11 -6.86 12.45
N ASN A 235 7.87 -6.62 13.74
CA ASN A 235 8.87 -6.18 14.71
C ASN A 235 9.64 -4.92 14.27
N SER A 236 9.04 -4.09 13.44
CA SER A 236 9.69 -2.92 12.86
C SER A 236 8.96 -1.65 13.23
N THR A 237 9.73 -0.60 13.43
CA THR A 237 9.26 0.75 13.79
C THR A 237 10.16 1.78 13.14
N ARG A 238 9.57 2.83 12.58
CA ARG A 238 10.29 4.01 12.10
C ARG A 238 10.61 4.90 13.29
N LEU A 239 11.88 4.95 13.68
CA LEU A 239 12.35 5.78 14.79
C LEU A 239 12.62 7.20 14.32
N PRO A 240 11.99 8.23 14.93
CA PRO A 240 12.27 9.61 14.60
C PRO A 240 13.69 9.97 15.07
N LYS A 241 14.46 10.55 14.15
CA LYS A 241 15.79 11.11 14.39
C LYS A 241 15.87 12.49 13.72
N LEU A 242 16.77 13.33 14.20
CA LEU A 242 17.00 14.65 13.60
C LEU A 242 17.48 14.50 12.15
N ASN A 243 16.89 15.24 11.23
CA ASN A 243 17.18 15.31 9.81
C ASN A 243 16.81 14.05 9.00
N LYS A 244 16.96 12.86 9.56
CA LYS A 244 16.65 11.59 8.86
C LYS A 244 16.31 10.52 9.88
N ASP A 245 15.14 9.91 9.71
CA ASP A 245 14.68 8.81 10.55
C ASP A 245 15.46 7.52 10.29
N GLU A 246 15.28 6.57 11.20
CA GLU A 246 15.87 5.24 11.13
C GLU A 246 14.78 4.16 11.17
N LEU A 247 14.92 3.12 10.35
CA LEU A 247 14.04 1.96 10.43
C LEU A 247 14.67 0.91 11.34
N PHE A 248 14.06 0.69 12.49
CA PHE A 248 14.47 -0.27 13.50
C PHE A 248 13.69 -1.58 13.34
N THR A 249 14.37 -2.72 13.48
CA THR A 249 13.76 -4.05 13.50
C THR A 249 14.40 -4.88 14.61
N ASP A 250 13.58 -5.48 15.49
CA ASP A 250 14.04 -6.39 16.55
C ASP A 250 13.22 -7.69 16.52
N GLU A 251 13.73 -8.68 15.81
CA GLU A 251 13.05 -9.98 15.65
C GLU A 251 12.95 -10.80 16.94
N SER A 252 13.62 -10.38 18.02
CA SER A 252 13.55 -11.05 19.34
C SER A 252 12.24 -10.73 20.07
N GLY A 253 11.51 -9.68 19.68
CA GLY A 253 10.24 -9.32 20.28
C GLY A 253 9.18 -10.40 20.04
N ARG A 254 8.56 -10.89 21.12
CA ARG A 254 7.55 -11.97 21.12
C ARG A 254 6.16 -11.48 21.49
N HIS A 255 6.03 -10.22 21.83
CA HIS A 255 4.81 -9.62 22.35
C HIS A 255 4.06 -8.82 21.29
N LEU A 256 2.78 -8.70 21.47
CA LEU A 256 1.88 -7.81 20.76
C LEU A 256 1.80 -6.48 21.51
N LEU A 257 1.77 -5.38 20.78
CA LEU A 257 1.34 -4.10 21.30
C LEU A 257 -0.16 -3.95 21.03
N VAL A 258 -0.95 -3.70 22.07
CA VAL A 258 -2.38 -3.42 21.93
C VAL A 258 -2.66 -2.02 22.43
N MET A 259 -3.40 -1.24 21.65
CA MET A 259 -3.86 0.10 22.03
C MET A 259 -5.39 0.09 22.20
N ARG A 260 -5.85 0.68 23.28
CA ARG A 260 -7.27 0.90 23.57
C ARG A 260 -7.46 2.19 24.35
N ASN A 261 -8.31 3.07 23.85
CA ASN A 261 -8.53 4.41 24.44
C ASN A 261 -7.23 5.17 24.73
N GLY A 262 -6.24 5.08 23.84
CA GLY A 262 -4.92 5.72 24.04
C GLY A 262 -4.05 5.08 25.12
N ASN A 263 -4.50 4.01 25.78
CA ASN A 263 -3.70 3.21 26.69
C ASN A 263 -2.93 2.12 25.94
N PHE A 264 -1.76 1.77 26.43
CA PHE A 264 -0.85 0.80 25.82
C PHE A 264 -0.79 -0.45 26.66
N TYR A 265 -0.94 -1.61 26.03
CA TYR A 265 -0.86 -2.93 26.66
C TYR A 265 0.09 -3.81 25.87
N VAL A 266 0.85 -4.66 26.55
CA VAL A 266 1.69 -5.68 25.90
C VAL A 266 1.48 -7.03 26.59
N PHE A 267 1.49 -8.09 25.80
CA PHE A 267 1.54 -9.47 26.26
C PHE A 267 2.18 -10.37 25.21
N ASP A 268 2.81 -11.45 25.65
CA ASP A 268 3.47 -12.38 24.75
C ASP A 268 2.44 -13.19 23.94
N VAL A 269 2.63 -13.23 22.62
CA VAL A 269 1.84 -14.02 21.67
C VAL A 269 2.67 -15.13 21.03
N MET A 270 3.96 -15.16 21.31
CA MET A 270 4.90 -16.23 20.96
C MET A 270 5.60 -16.71 22.22
N ASP A 271 5.78 -18.02 22.38
CA ASP A 271 6.52 -18.61 23.48
C ASP A 271 8.07 -18.50 23.28
N THR A 272 8.81 -19.02 24.24
CA THR A 272 10.29 -19.05 24.17
C THR A 272 10.84 -19.91 23.04
N ASP A 273 10.08 -20.87 22.58
CA ASP A 273 10.45 -21.77 21.48
C ASP A 273 10.01 -21.23 20.11
N GLY A 274 9.43 -20.03 20.07
CA GLY A 274 8.93 -19.39 18.86
C GLY A 274 7.61 -19.99 18.34
N ASN A 275 6.83 -20.67 19.18
CA ASN A 275 5.49 -21.11 18.84
C ASN A 275 4.46 -20.04 19.19
N ILE A 276 3.39 -19.99 18.41
CA ILE A 276 2.24 -19.13 18.71
C ILE A 276 1.59 -19.65 20.00
N VAL A 277 1.38 -18.77 20.96
CA VAL A 277 0.64 -19.03 22.20
C VAL A 277 -0.77 -19.51 21.83
N ARG A 278 -1.36 -20.37 22.67
CA ARG A 278 -2.69 -20.95 22.38
C ARG A 278 -3.70 -19.85 22.05
N PRO A 279 -4.45 -19.97 20.94
CA PRO A 279 -5.44 -18.96 20.55
C PRO A 279 -6.44 -18.59 21.64
N SER A 280 -6.84 -19.54 22.47
CA SER A 280 -7.73 -19.30 23.62
C SER A 280 -7.09 -18.46 24.74
N GLU A 281 -5.76 -18.46 24.88
CA GLU A 281 -5.04 -17.57 25.80
C GLU A 281 -4.96 -16.15 25.21
N ILE A 282 -4.63 -16.03 23.92
CA ILE A 282 -4.66 -14.74 23.22
C ILE A 282 -6.06 -14.11 23.32
N GLN A 283 -7.11 -14.94 23.13
CA GLN A 283 -8.50 -14.51 23.31
C GLN A 283 -8.77 -14.02 24.75
N ALA A 284 -8.27 -14.73 25.77
CA ALA A 284 -8.44 -14.33 27.16
C ALA A 284 -7.77 -12.97 27.47
N HIS A 285 -6.55 -12.76 26.96
CA HIS A 285 -5.82 -11.50 27.13
C HIS A 285 -6.50 -10.34 26.38
N LEU A 286 -6.98 -10.55 25.16
CA LEU A 286 -7.74 -9.55 24.42
C LEU A 286 -9.07 -9.23 25.10
N LYS A 287 -9.78 -10.24 25.64
CA LYS A 287 -11.00 -10.04 26.42
C LYS A 287 -10.74 -9.20 27.67
N TYR A 288 -9.63 -9.46 28.38
CA TYR A 288 -9.21 -8.66 29.54
C TYR A 288 -9.00 -7.20 29.16
N ILE A 289 -8.28 -6.91 28.05
CA ILE A 289 -8.05 -5.55 27.57
C ILE A 289 -9.36 -4.88 27.13
N LEU A 290 -10.24 -5.60 26.42
CA LEU A 290 -11.56 -5.08 26.01
C LEU A 290 -12.48 -4.78 27.22
N SER A 291 -12.25 -5.41 28.38
CA SER A 291 -12.98 -5.14 29.62
C SER A 291 -12.41 -3.98 30.42
N ASP A 292 -11.22 -3.47 30.08
CA ASP A 292 -10.63 -2.34 30.78
C ASP A 292 -11.35 -1.03 30.37
N ASN A 293 -12.08 -0.45 31.34
CA ASN A 293 -12.81 0.80 31.18
C ASN A 293 -11.97 2.04 31.55
N SER A 294 -10.65 1.92 31.57
CA SER A 294 -9.76 3.06 31.83
C SER A 294 -10.02 4.16 30.81
N PRO A 295 -10.18 5.42 31.27
CA PRO A 295 -10.34 6.56 30.35
C PRO A 295 -9.06 6.78 29.52
N ALA A 296 -9.19 7.55 28.47
CA ALA A 296 -8.02 8.04 27.73
C ALA A 296 -7.08 8.81 28.66
N PRO A 297 -5.74 8.66 28.54
CA PRO A 297 -4.79 9.45 29.31
C PRO A 297 -4.98 10.96 29.08
N GLU A 298 -4.81 11.76 30.13
CA GLU A 298 -4.84 13.22 30.03
C GLU A 298 -3.83 13.74 28.97
N PHE A 299 -2.67 13.10 28.92
CA PHE A 299 -1.63 13.38 27.93
C PHE A 299 -1.42 12.13 27.04
N PRO A 300 -2.16 12.01 25.93
CA PRO A 300 -2.12 10.84 25.07
C PRO A 300 -0.84 10.79 24.24
N LEU A 301 0.13 10.00 24.69
CA LEU A 301 1.49 9.92 24.12
C LEU A 301 1.49 9.62 22.61
N ALA A 302 0.56 8.82 22.13
CA ALA A 302 0.51 8.38 20.75
C ALA A 302 0.41 9.54 19.74
N CYS A 303 -0.15 10.69 20.17
CA CYS A 303 -0.23 11.89 19.33
C CYS A 303 1.15 12.37 18.84
N LEU A 304 2.24 12.04 19.55
CA LEU A 304 3.59 12.39 19.14
C LEU A 304 3.98 11.74 17.81
N THR A 305 3.42 10.57 17.46
CA THR A 305 3.67 9.92 16.15
C THR A 305 2.99 10.63 14.98
N SER A 306 2.12 11.61 15.26
CA SER A 306 1.51 12.48 14.26
C SER A 306 2.18 13.86 14.14
N GLU A 307 3.29 14.06 14.84
CA GLU A 307 4.03 15.32 14.81
C GLU A 307 5.06 15.35 13.66
N GLU A 308 5.52 16.54 13.32
CA GLU A 308 6.66 16.75 12.42
C GLU A 308 7.88 16.01 12.98
N ARG A 309 8.66 15.38 12.09
CA ARG A 309 9.64 14.35 12.45
C ARG A 309 10.77 14.85 13.36
N ASP A 310 11.28 16.06 13.13
CA ASP A 310 12.35 16.60 13.99
C ASP A 310 11.82 17.03 15.36
N THR A 311 10.59 17.51 15.44
CA THR A 311 9.90 17.80 16.70
C THR A 311 9.66 16.51 17.48
N TRP A 312 9.15 15.47 16.81
CA TRP A 312 9.00 14.15 17.44
C TRP A 312 10.34 13.55 17.87
N ALA A 313 11.40 13.69 17.07
CA ALA A 313 12.74 13.22 17.44
C ALA A 313 13.25 13.85 18.74
N LYS A 314 13.06 15.15 18.93
CA LYS A 314 13.43 15.86 20.16
C LYS A 314 12.62 15.37 21.36
N LEU A 315 11.29 15.25 21.21
CA LEU A 315 10.42 14.77 22.28
C LEU A 315 10.68 13.29 22.62
N ARG A 316 11.02 12.48 21.62
CA ARG A 316 11.43 11.10 21.86
C ARG A 316 12.74 11.02 22.65
N GLN A 317 13.73 11.88 22.35
CA GLN A 317 14.95 11.95 23.16
C GLN A 317 14.64 12.35 24.59
N GLU A 318 13.79 13.34 24.80
CA GLU A 318 13.32 13.75 26.15
C GLU A 318 12.62 12.59 26.89
N LEU A 319 11.81 11.76 26.18
CA LEU A 319 11.21 10.56 26.77
C LEU A 319 12.28 9.55 27.22
N LEU A 320 13.32 9.34 26.43
CA LEU A 320 14.42 8.44 26.77
C LEU A 320 15.19 8.96 28.01
N ASP A 321 15.51 10.24 28.04
CA ASP A 321 16.22 10.90 29.13
C ASP A 321 15.38 10.91 30.42
N ASN A 322 14.05 10.94 30.30
CA ASN A 322 13.12 10.89 31.43
C ASN A 322 12.81 9.44 31.91
N GLY A 323 13.63 8.46 31.51
CA GLY A 323 13.59 7.09 32.00
C GLY A 323 12.51 6.20 31.41
N ASN A 324 12.10 6.44 30.17
CA ASN A 324 11.12 5.61 29.44
C ASN A 324 11.75 4.63 28.44
N MET A 325 13.07 4.42 28.49
CA MET A 325 13.79 3.60 27.50
C MET A 325 13.20 2.18 27.36
N GLU A 326 13.01 1.49 28.49
CA GLU A 326 12.48 0.11 28.45
C GLU A 326 11.02 0.06 27.97
N THR A 327 10.22 1.04 28.35
CA THR A 327 8.81 1.13 27.94
C THR A 327 8.71 1.39 26.43
N LEU A 328 9.50 2.33 25.90
CA LEU A 328 9.57 2.59 24.45
C LEU A 328 10.11 1.39 23.68
N ARG A 329 11.10 0.67 24.22
CA ARG A 329 11.62 -0.54 23.58
C ARG A 329 10.53 -1.60 23.41
N LYS A 330 9.63 -1.78 24.39
CA LYS A 330 8.48 -2.68 24.25
C LYS A 330 7.53 -2.24 23.13
N VAL A 331 7.31 -0.95 22.94
CA VAL A 331 6.52 -0.43 21.83
C VAL A 331 7.22 -0.69 20.49
N ASP A 332 8.52 -0.37 20.40
CA ASP A 332 9.28 -0.46 19.16
C ASP A 332 9.47 -1.89 18.68
N SER A 333 9.77 -2.83 19.59
CA SER A 333 10.08 -4.23 19.29
C SER A 333 8.84 -5.13 19.21
N ALA A 334 7.63 -4.63 19.54
CA ALA A 334 6.40 -5.40 19.40
C ALA A 334 6.23 -5.95 17.96
N ILE A 335 5.64 -7.14 17.84
CA ILE A 335 5.45 -7.80 16.54
C ILE A 335 4.67 -6.89 15.59
N PHE A 336 3.55 -6.34 16.03
CA PHE A 336 2.79 -5.27 15.38
C PHE A 336 1.92 -4.55 16.41
N CYS A 337 1.21 -3.50 16.00
CA CYS A 337 0.26 -2.79 16.82
C CYS A 337 -1.18 -3.21 16.48
N LEU A 338 -1.94 -3.66 17.48
CA LEU A 338 -3.36 -3.93 17.40
C LEU A 338 -4.12 -2.78 18.07
N CYS A 339 -4.93 -2.05 17.31
CA CYS A 339 -5.73 -0.94 17.82
C CYS A 339 -7.18 -1.38 17.96
N LEU A 340 -7.71 -1.33 19.18
CA LEU A 340 -9.08 -1.70 19.50
C LEU A 340 -9.88 -0.41 19.79
N ASP A 341 -10.67 0.03 18.83
CA ASP A 341 -11.55 1.20 18.99
C ASP A 341 -12.85 0.77 19.69
N ASP A 342 -13.36 1.62 20.57
CA ASP A 342 -14.53 1.34 21.42
C ASP A 342 -15.85 1.93 20.88
N PHE A 343 -15.89 2.26 19.61
CA PHE A 343 -17.06 2.80 18.92
C PHE A 343 -17.33 2.09 17.59
N PRO A 344 -18.60 2.07 17.12
CA PRO A 344 -18.95 1.51 15.83
C PRO A 344 -18.75 2.54 14.71
N ILE A 345 -18.68 2.05 13.47
CA ILE A 345 -18.63 2.89 12.27
C ILE A 345 -20.05 3.34 11.89
N ARG A 346 -20.23 4.64 11.63
CA ARG A 346 -21.51 5.25 11.28
C ARG A 346 -21.86 5.12 9.80
N ASP A 347 -20.88 5.39 8.95
CA ASP A 347 -20.99 5.40 7.49
C ASP A 347 -19.62 5.23 6.84
N ILE A 348 -19.58 5.16 5.51
CA ILE A 348 -18.35 4.90 4.75
C ILE A 348 -17.33 6.06 4.82
N THR A 349 -17.80 7.29 5.00
CA THR A 349 -16.94 8.46 5.20
C THR A 349 -16.29 8.42 6.59
N HIS A 350 -17.06 8.13 7.63
CA HIS A 350 -16.54 7.92 8.97
C HIS A 350 -15.55 6.74 9.01
N LEU A 351 -15.84 5.65 8.28
CA LEU A 351 -14.89 4.55 8.11
C LEU A 351 -13.55 5.04 7.56
N SER A 352 -13.58 5.84 6.50
CA SER A 352 -12.37 6.40 5.89
C SER A 352 -11.55 7.25 6.87
N GLN A 353 -12.23 8.12 7.65
CA GLN A 353 -11.60 8.97 8.65
C GLN A 353 -10.94 8.14 9.76
N VAL A 354 -11.69 7.18 10.31
CA VAL A 354 -11.20 6.31 11.40
C VAL A 354 -9.99 5.51 10.97
N MET A 355 -10.00 4.94 9.76
CA MET A 355 -8.93 4.05 9.29
C MET A 355 -7.71 4.81 8.77
N LEU A 356 -7.88 6.03 8.24
CA LEU A 356 -6.75 6.86 7.81
C LEU A 356 -6.01 7.49 8.99
N HIS A 357 -6.74 8.12 9.91
CA HIS A 357 -6.12 8.92 10.96
C HIS A 357 -6.71 8.71 12.38
N GLY A 358 -7.98 8.25 12.50
CA GLY A 358 -8.65 8.14 13.79
C GLY A 358 -8.67 9.46 14.54
N ASP A 359 -8.52 9.39 15.85
CA ASP A 359 -8.41 10.53 16.77
C ASP A 359 -6.97 10.90 17.14
N GLY A 360 -5.97 10.19 16.60
CA GLY A 360 -4.54 10.37 16.87
C GLY A 360 -4.08 9.83 18.23
N ILE A 361 -4.98 9.35 19.08
CA ILE A 361 -4.61 8.84 20.42
C ILE A 361 -4.51 7.32 20.49
N ASN A 362 -5.22 6.61 19.60
CA ASN A 362 -5.29 5.15 19.61
C ASN A 362 -4.59 4.51 18.39
N ARG A 363 -3.52 5.14 17.89
CA ARG A 363 -2.68 4.68 16.79
C ARG A 363 -1.21 4.92 17.11
N TRP A 364 -0.33 3.99 16.73
CA TRP A 364 1.11 4.23 16.72
C TRP A 364 1.59 4.27 15.28
N PHE A 365 1.53 5.46 14.64
CA PHE A 365 1.76 5.63 13.20
C PHE A 365 3.17 5.27 12.74
N ASP A 366 4.12 5.23 13.65
CA ASP A 366 5.51 4.84 13.37
C ASP A 366 5.71 3.32 13.29
N LYS A 367 4.75 2.52 13.78
CA LYS A 367 4.83 1.05 13.68
C LYS A 367 4.69 0.63 12.23
N SER A 368 5.39 -0.42 11.81
CA SER A 368 5.30 -0.95 10.45
C SER A 368 3.87 -1.08 9.95
N PHE A 369 2.96 -1.56 10.81
CA PHE A 369 1.53 -1.45 10.59
C PHE A 369 0.73 -1.48 11.88
N ASN A 370 -0.44 -0.87 11.83
CA ASN A 370 -1.50 -0.97 12.82
C ASN A 370 -2.62 -1.83 12.24
N LEU A 371 -2.98 -2.91 12.90
CA LEU A 371 -4.21 -3.65 12.64
C LEU A 371 -5.31 -3.01 13.50
N ILE A 372 -6.30 -2.41 12.88
CA ILE A 372 -7.35 -1.64 13.55
C ILE A 372 -8.63 -2.46 13.53
N LEU A 373 -9.30 -2.58 14.70
CA LEU A 373 -10.63 -3.15 14.82
C LEU A 373 -11.53 -2.21 15.61
N THR A 374 -12.74 -2.02 15.11
CA THR A 374 -13.79 -1.22 15.74
C THR A 374 -14.73 -2.09 16.58
N GLN A 375 -15.58 -1.46 17.39
CA GLN A 375 -16.55 -2.14 18.25
C GLN A 375 -17.53 -3.04 17.48
N ASP A 376 -17.84 -2.70 16.23
CA ASP A 376 -18.70 -3.48 15.32
C ASP A 376 -17.91 -4.48 14.45
N GLY A 377 -16.63 -4.71 14.78
CA GLY A 377 -15.80 -5.73 14.14
C GLY A 377 -15.29 -5.37 12.75
N ILE A 378 -15.38 -4.11 12.31
CA ILE A 378 -14.74 -3.68 11.06
C ILE A 378 -13.23 -3.64 11.28
N ALA A 379 -12.48 -4.15 10.31
CA ALA A 379 -11.03 -4.27 10.41
C ALA A 379 -10.32 -3.56 9.26
N ALA A 380 -9.16 -2.95 9.55
CA ALA A 380 -8.29 -2.35 8.54
C ALA A 380 -6.81 -2.45 8.93
N ILE A 381 -5.94 -2.27 7.95
CA ILE A 381 -4.51 -2.06 8.14
C ILE A 381 -4.19 -0.61 7.79
N ASN A 382 -3.54 0.12 8.71
CA ASN A 382 -2.86 1.38 8.44
C ASN A 382 -1.36 1.12 8.59
N PHE A 383 -0.55 1.45 7.58
CA PHE A 383 0.86 1.07 7.58
C PHE A 383 1.80 2.24 7.29
N GLU A 384 2.99 2.18 7.88
CA GLU A 384 4.09 3.10 7.61
C GLU A 384 4.74 2.75 6.27
N HIS A 385 4.93 3.72 5.39
CA HIS A 385 5.22 3.48 3.97
C HIS A 385 6.71 3.37 3.62
N SER A 386 7.64 3.70 4.53
CA SER A 386 9.07 3.67 4.21
C SER A 386 9.61 2.26 3.98
N TRP A 387 9.16 1.28 4.76
CA TRP A 387 9.65 -0.09 4.71
C TRP A 387 9.14 -0.89 3.50
N GLY A 388 7.98 -0.55 2.94
CA GLY A 388 7.35 -1.32 1.88
C GLY A 388 6.21 -0.61 1.17
N ASP A 389 5.70 -1.24 0.14
CA ASP A 389 4.64 -0.72 -0.72
C ASP A 389 3.33 -1.46 -0.50
N GLY A 390 2.22 -0.86 -0.94
CA GLY A 390 0.88 -1.42 -0.80
C GLY A 390 0.73 -2.85 -1.36
N VAL A 391 1.52 -3.25 -2.35
CA VAL A 391 1.49 -4.62 -2.91
C VAL A 391 1.89 -5.67 -1.87
N ALA A 392 2.94 -5.41 -1.08
CA ALA A 392 3.35 -6.33 -0.01
C ALA A 392 2.31 -6.40 1.11
N VAL A 393 1.74 -5.26 1.49
CA VAL A 393 0.65 -5.20 2.49
C VAL A 393 -0.61 -5.88 1.96
N LEU A 394 -0.95 -5.71 0.68
CA LEU A 394 -2.08 -6.38 0.04
C LEU A 394 -1.94 -7.92 0.08
N ARG A 395 -0.74 -8.44 -0.20
CA ARG A 395 -0.48 -9.89 -0.07
C ARG A 395 -0.68 -10.35 1.37
N PHE A 396 -0.14 -9.63 2.34
CA PHE A 396 -0.34 -9.92 3.76
C PHE A 396 -1.82 -9.89 4.13
N GLN A 397 -2.56 -8.86 3.70
CA GLN A 397 -4.00 -8.73 3.93
C GLN A 397 -4.80 -9.90 3.33
N ASN A 398 -4.47 -10.31 2.12
CA ASN A 398 -5.09 -11.47 1.45
C ASN A 398 -4.88 -12.77 2.23
N GLU A 399 -3.67 -13.01 2.72
CA GLU A 399 -3.35 -14.21 3.49
C GLU A 399 -4.05 -14.21 4.85
N VAL A 400 -4.03 -13.09 5.57
CA VAL A 400 -4.74 -12.94 6.86
C VAL A 400 -6.24 -13.14 6.68
N PHE A 401 -6.84 -12.51 5.67
CA PHE A 401 -8.27 -12.65 5.38
C PHE A 401 -8.63 -14.10 5.05
N ARG A 402 -7.86 -14.73 4.16
CA ARG A 402 -8.10 -16.12 3.77
C ARG A 402 -7.98 -17.07 4.96
N ASP A 403 -6.90 -16.96 5.74
CA ASP A 403 -6.68 -17.85 6.88
C ASP A 403 -7.71 -17.63 7.99
N SER A 404 -8.00 -16.38 8.36
CA SER A 404 -8.97 -16.08 9.43
C SER A 404 -10.40 -16.49 9.07
N THR A 405 -10.78 -16.51 7.78
CA THR A 405 -12.12 -16.88 7.33
C THR A 405 -12.27 -18.39 6.99
N GLN A 406 -11.21 -19.02 6.45
CA GLN A 406 -11.26 -20.43 6.03
C GLN A 406 -10.74 -21.40 7.10
N SER A 407 -9.81 -20.96 7.95
CA SER A 407 -9.16 -21.75 8.99
C SER A 407 -9.07 -20.99 10.31
N PRO A 408 -10.21 -20.44 10.81
CA PRO A 408 -10.22 -19.63 12.03
C PRO A 408 -9.64 -20.42 13.20
N ALA A 409 -8.84 -19.75 14.03
CA ALA A 409 -8.18 -20.35 15.19
C ALA A 409 -9.15 -20.60 16.35
N ILE A 410 -10.19 -19.75 16.44
CA ILE A 410 -11.29 -19.89 17.41
C ILE A 410 -12.63 -19.69 16.69
N THR A 411 -13.68 -20.22 17.29
CA THR A 411 -15.06 -20.05 16.85
C THR A 411 -15.84 -19.20 17.86
N PRO A 412 -17.03 -18.69 17.52
CA PRO A 412 -17.89 -17.97 18.48
C PRO A 412 -18.23 -18.78 19.75
N GLN A 413 -18.18 -20.11 19.67
CA GLN A 413 -18.43 -21.01 20.81
C GLN A 413 -17.16 -21.37 21.60
N SER A 414 -15.97 -20.95 21.10
CA SER A 414 -14.71 -21.25 21.81
C SER A 414 -14.60 -20.41 23.08
N PRO A 415 -14.50 -21.03 24.28
CA PRO A 415 -14.32 -20.27 25.50
C PRO A 415 -12.88 -19.72 25.55
N PRO A 416 -12.67 -18.51 26.10
CA PRO A 416 -11.34 -18.04 26.46
C PRO A 416 -10.71 -19.02 27.48
N ALA A 417 -9.37 -19.13 27.44
CA ALA A 417 -8.66 -19.94 28.41
C ALA A 417 -8.81 -19.37 29.83
N ALA A 418 -8.85 -20.27 30.84
CA ALA A 418 -8.81 -19.89 32.24
C ALA A 418 -7.36 -19.56 32.65
N VAL A 419 -6.86 -18.40 32.24
CA VAL A 419 -5.50 -17.90 32.55
C VAL A 419 -5.57 -16.59 33.32
N ASP A 420 -4.56 -16.28 34.12
CA ASP A 420 -4.45 -15.01 34.82
C ASP A 420 -3.96 -13.91 33.85
N SER A 421 -4.90 -13.29 33.15
CA SER A 421 -4.60 -12.19 32.23
C SER A 421 -4.11 -10.94 32.96
N ALA A 422 -4.48 -10.72 34.21
CA ALA A 422 -4.02 -9.56 34.98
C ALA A 422 -2.51 -9.61 35.26
N THR A 423 -1.93 -10.81 35.39
CA THR A 423 -0.48 -10.99 35.53
C THR A 423 0.23 -11.00 34.16
N SER A 424 -0.39 -11.56 33.12
CA SER A 424 0.23 -11.72 31.78
C SER A 424 0.18 -10.46 30.95
N VAL A 425 -0.86 -9.64 31.05
CA VAL A 425 -1.03 -8.40 30.30
C VAL A 425 -0.44 -7.23 31.09
N GLN A 426 0.58 -6.61 30.56
CA GLN A 426 1.17 -5.43 31.15
C GLN A 426 0.58 -4.15 30.51
N LYS A 427 -0.05 -3.31 31.33
CA LYS A 427 -0.39 -1.94 30.95
C LYS A 427 0.85 -1.07 31.09
N LEU A 428 1.28 -0.41 30.00
CA LEU A 428 2.47 0.44 29.99
C LEU A 428 2.14 1.82 30.54
N SER A 429 3.02 2.34 31.37
CA SER A 429 2.96 3.72 31.87
C SER A 429 4.22 4.48 31.45
N PHE A 430 4.05 5.78 31.16
CA PHE A 430 5.13 6.65 30.75
C PHE A 430 5.35 7.74 31.79
N LYS A 431 6.60 8.00 32.11
CA LYS A 431 7.00 9.13 32.96
C LYS A 431 7.04 10.38 32.11
N LEU A 432 6.20 11.35 32.42
CA LEU A 432 6.08 12.61 31.68
C LEU A 432 6.47 13.77 32.56
N ASN A 433 7.46 14.55 32.13
CA ASN A 433 7.77 15.86 32.68
C ASN A 433 6.94 16.96 32.00
N ASP A 434 7.07 18.22 32.43
CA ASP A 434 6.25 19.29 31.90
C ASP A 434 6.52 19.60 30.43
N ALA A 435 7.76 19.44 29.96
CA ALA A 435 8.11 19.60 28.54
C ALA A 435 7.42 18.56 27.65
N LEU A 436 7.36 17.30 28.09
CA LEU A 436 6.65 16.23 27.40
C LEU A 436 5.14 16.46 27.38
N LYS A 437 4.55 16.87 28.52
CA LYS A 437 3.12 17.20 28.61
C LYS A 437 2.75 18.34 27.67
N GLU A 438 3.56 19.39 27.62
CA GLU A 438 3.38 20.51 26.69
C GLU A 438 3.51 20.05 25.24
N GLY A 439 4.53 19.23 24.92
CA GLY A 439 4.75 18.67 23.59
C GLY A 439 3.56 17.81 23.12
N ILE A 440 3.03 16.93 23.96
CA ILE A 440 1.85 16.08 23.67
C ILE A 440 0.61 16.97 23.45
N THR A 441 0.40 17.98 24.29
CA THR A 441 -0.72 18.90 24.15
C THR A 441 -0.68 19.66 22.83
N LYS A 442 0.48 20.18 22.44
CA LYS A 442 0.70 20.85 21.15
C LYS A 442 0.48 19.91 19.96
N ALA A 443 1.01 18.70 20.02
CA ALA A 443 0.85 17.68 19.00
C ALA A 443 -0.65 17.33 18.79
N LYS A 444 -1.39 17.14 19.88
CA LYS A 444 -2.85 16.87 19.83
C LYS A 444 -3.62 18.04 19.22
N GLN A 445 -3.34 19.27 19.65
CA GLN A 445 -4.00 20.47 19.12
C GLN A 445 -3.74 20.64 17.62
N LYS A 446 -2.50 20.44 17.19
CA LYS A 446 -2.10 20.52 15.78
C LYS A 446 -2.77 19.43 14.94
N PHE A 447 -2.79 18.20 15.45
CA PHE A 447 -3.48 17.08 14.82
C PHE A 447 -4.96 17.38 14.64
N ASP A 448 -5.68 17.75 15.71
CA ASP A 448 -7.11 18.08 15.67
C ASP A 448 -7.41 19.23 14.72
N GLY A 449 -6.55 20.26 14.72
CA GLY A 449 -6.66 21.38 13.78
C GLY A 449 -6.56 20.92 12.32
N THR A 450 -5.60 20.05 12.00
CA THR A 450 -5.43 19.50 10.65
C THR A 450 -6.62 18.61 10.26
N MET A 451 -7.09 17.72 11.16
CA MET A 451 -8.22 16.83 10.89
C MET A 451 -9.54 17.58 10.62
N LYS A 452 -9.74 18.73 11.26
CA LYS A 452 -10.91 19.58 11.01
C LYS A 452 -10.93 20.19 9.62
N THR A 453 -9.79 20.32 8.97
CA THR A 453 -9.66 20.88 7.62
C THR A 453 -9.64 19.82 6.52
N LEU A 454 -9.34 18.56 6.87
CA LEU A 454 -9.32 17.46 5.90
C LEU A 454 -10.75 17.03 5.57
N THR A 455 -11.07 17.03 4.28
CA THR A 455 -12.29 16.40 3.75
C THR A 455 -11.95 15.04 3.16
N LEU A 456 -12.71 14.04 3.56
CA LEU A 456 -12.67 12.68 3.00
C LEU A 456 -14.07 12.33 2.55
N GLU A 457 -14.22 11.79 1.34
CA GLU A 457 -15.50 11.30 0.85
C GLU A 457 -15.31 10.04 0.01
N ALA A 458 -16.13 9.03 0.28
CA ALA A 458 -16.15 7.79 -0.47
C ALA A 458 -17.38 7.73 -1.36
N TYR A 459 -17.21 7.25 -2.58
CA TYR A 459 -18.24 7.20 -3.60
C TYR A 459 -18.21 5.87 -4.37
N GLN A 460 -19.38 5.40 -4.80
CA GLN A 460 -19.54 4.19 -5.62
C GLN A 460 -20.36 4.49 -6.87
N PHE A 461 -19.74 4.38 -8.02
CA PHE A 461 -20.41 4.42 -9.32
C PHE A 461 -20.92 3.02 -9.68
N LYS A 462 -22.25 2.84 -9.70
CA LYS A 462 -22.91 1.52 -9.79
C LYS A 462 -23.47 1.18 -11.17
N ARG A 463 -23.32 2.04 -12.17
CA ARG A 463 -23.83 1.80 -13.54
C ARG A 463 -23.08 0.69 -14.26
N GLY A 464 -21.79 0.50 -13.94
CA GLY A 464 -20.96 -0.55 -14.52
C GLY A 464 -19.54 -0.52 -13.99
N GLY A 465 -18.73 -1.49 -14.43
CA GLY A 465 -17.37 -1.66 -14.00
C GLY A 465 -16.51 -2.40 -15.04
N LYS A 466 -15.57 -3.17 -14.53
CA LYS A 466 -14.54 -3.87 -15.30
C LYS A 466 -15.12 -4.78 -16.41
N ASP A 467 -16.22 -5.48 -16.13
CA ASP A 467 -16.80 -6.44 -17.09
C ASP A 467 -17.31 -5.74 -18.35
N LEU A 468 -18.02 -4.61 -18.19
CA LEU A 468 -18.49 -3.81 -19.30
C LEU A 468 -17.32 -3.22 -20.09
N LEU A 469 -16.36 -2.62 -19.41
CA LEU A 469 -15.21 -1.96 -20.04
C LEU A 469 -14.34 -2.95 -20.83
N LYS A 470 -14.09 -4.15 -20.27
CA LYS A 470 -13.40 -5.23 -20.99
C LYS A 470 -14.17 -5.71 -22.21
N LYS A 471 -15.51 -5.84 -22.11
CA LYS A 471 -16.36 -6.17 -23.26
C LYS A 471 -16.27 -5.14 -24.37
N LYS A 472 -16.09 -3.86 -24.03
CA LYS A 472 -15.87 -2.74 -24.96
C LYS A 472 -14.40 -2.58 -25.38
N LYS A 473 -13.50 -3.47 -24.94
CA LYS A 473 -12.07 -3.50 -25.27
C LYS A 473 -11.30 -2.23 -24.86
N VAL A 474 -11.74 -1.58 -23.79
CA VAL A 474 -11.02 -0.45 -23.16
C VAL A 474 -10.47 -0.87 -21.79
N SER A 475 -9.34 -0.30 -21.41
CA SER A 475 -8.73 -0.53 -20.09
C SER A 475 -9.61 0.07 -19.01
N PRO A 476 -10.07 -0.71 -18.01
CA PRO A 476 -10.83 -0.17 -16.87
C PRO A 476 -10.08 0.91 -16.11
N ASP A 477 -8.80 0.73 -15.94
CA ASP A 477 -7.90 1.67 -15.28
C ASP A 477 -7.78 2.99 -16.05
N ALA A 478 -7.55 2.92 -17.37
CA ALA A 478 -7.49 4.10 -18.23
C ALA A 478 -8.79 4.91 -18.21
N VAL A 479 -9.95 4.26 -18.09
CA VAL A 479 -11.25 4.92 -17.99
C VAL A 479 -11.38 5.68 -16.67
N ALA A 480 -10.96 5.10 -15.54
CA ALA A 480 -10.93 5.77 -14.26
C ALA A 480 -10.00 7.01 -14.31
N GLN A 481 -8.79 6.85 -14.85
CA GLN A 481 -7.83 7.95 -14.99
C GLN A 481 -8.32 9.06 -15.93
N LEU A 482 -8.98 8.72 -17.03
CA LEU A 482 -9.63 9.70 -17.91
C LEU A 482 -10.74 10.45 -17.16
N ALA A 483 -11.58 9.75 -16.39
CA ALA A 483 -12.64 10.37 -15.61
C ALA A 483 -12.10 11.37 -14.60
N PHE A 484 -10.94 11.11 -13.95
CA PHE A 484 -10.31 12.07 -13.03
C PHE A 484 -9.81 13.32 -13.76
N GLN A 485 -9.21 13.16 -14.95
CA GLN A 485 -8.80 14.30 -15.76
C GLN A 485 -10.00 15.14 -16.22
N MET A 486 -11.08 14.49 -16.63
CA MET A 486 -12.33 15.17 -17.01
C MET A 486 -12.95 15.89 -15.80
N ALA A 487 -12.99 15.26 -14.64
CA ALA A 487 -13.53 15.85 -13.42
C ALA A 487 -12.78 17.12 -13.02
N PHE A 488 -11.44 17.07 -13.01
CA PHE A 488 -10.64 18.22 -12.67
C PHE A 488 -10.79 19.37 -13.70
N LEU A 489 -10.86 19.03 -15.00
CA LEU A 489 -11.13 20.01 -16.05
C LEU A 489 -12.52 20.66 -15.92
N GLN A 490 -13.56 19.87 -15.53
CA GLN A 490 -14.90 20.42 -15.26
C GLN A 490 -14.89 21.40 -14.11
N GLN A 491 -14.24 21.05 -13.02
CA GLN A 491 -14.26 21.83 -11.78
C GLN A 491 -13.35 23.06 -11.85
N TYR A 492 -12.13 22.93 -12.42
CA TYR A 492 -11.09 23.96 -12.36
C TYR A 492 -10.67 24.52 -13.74
N GLY A 493 -11.18 23.98 -14.83
CA GLY A 493 -10.91 24.49 -16.18
C GLY A 493 -9.51 24.25 -16.72
N GLN A 494 -8.69 23.43 -16.07
CA GLN A 494 -7.28 23.19 -16.44
C GLN A 494 -6.88 21.72 -16.34
N THR A 495 -5.79 21.37 -17.03
CA THR A 495 -5.10 20.09 -16.90
C THR A 495 -3.93 20.25 -15.93
N VAL A 496 -3.74 19.32 -15.00
CA VAL A 496 -2.72 19.41 -13.95
C VAL A 496 -1.87 18.16 -13.88
N ALA A 497 -0.72 18.28 -13.19
CA ALA A 497 0.15 17.14 -12.91
C ALA A 497 -0.59 16.06 -12.13
N SER A 498 -0.53 14.85 -12.66
CA SER A 498 -1.19 13.68 -12.09
C SER A 498 -0.19 12.56 -11.90
N TYR A 499 -0.37 11.83 -10.80
CA TYR A 499 0.47 10.72 -10.39
C TYR A 499 -0.37 9.46 -10.22
N GLU A 500 0.12 8.36 -10.77
CA GLU A 500 -0.36 7.03 -10.46
C GLU A 500 0.82 6.13 -10.15
N SER A 501 0.77 5.39 -9.05
CA SER A 501 1.85 4.48 -8.66
C SER A 501 1.81 3.18 -9.45
N CYS A 502 2.96 2.73 -9.93
CA CYS A 502 3.13 1.45 -10.59
C CYS A 502 4.20 0.62 -9.87
N SER A 503 3.87 -0.60 -9.49
CA SER A 503 4.82 -1.49 -8.80
C SER A 503 5.95 -1.93 -9.74
N THR A 504 7.17 -1.89 -9.24
CA THR A 504 8.36 -2.46 -9.88
C THR A 504 8.91 -3.68 -9.11
N ALA A 505 8.06 -4.33 -8.32
CA ALA A 505 8.43 -5.50 -7.51
C ALA A 505 8.87 -6.72 -8.34
N ALA A 506 8.66 -6.73 -9.67
CA ALA A 506 9.24 -7.73 -10.58
C ALA A 506 10.77 -7.63 -10.70
N PHE A 507 11.37 -6.58 -10.13
CA PHE A 507 12.80 -6.36 -10.08
C PHE A 507 13.32 -6.45 -8.64
N ARG A 508 14.58 -6.81 -8.49
CA ARG A 508 15.25 -6.93 -7.20
C ARG A 508 15.21 -5.61 -6.43
N HIS A 509 14.64 -5.63 -5.22
CA HIS A 509 14.39 -4.47 -4.37
C HIS A 509 13.61 -3.34 -5.08
N GLY A 510 12.79 -3.73 -6.08
CA GLY A 510 11.91 -2.80 -6.76
C GLY A 510 10.84 -2.26 -5.82
N ARG A 511 10.51 -0.98 -5.98
CA ARG A 511 9.46 -0.27 -5.22
C ARG A 511 8.38 0.17 -6.20
N THR A 512 8.38 1.42 -6.59
CA THR A 512 7.39 2.00 -7.51
C THR A 512 8.05 2.85 -8.59
N GLU A 513 7.38 2.93 -9.74
CA GLU A 513 7.59 3.93 -10.78
C GLU A 513 6.31 4.74 -10.95
N THR A 514 6.37 5.87 -11.63
CA THR A 514 5.22 6.76 -11.86
C THR A 514 4.64 6.53 -13.24
N ILE A 515 3.32 6.39 -13.32
CA ILE A 515 2.53 6.62 -14.52
C ILE A 515 2.04 8.06 -14.48
N ARG A 516 2.14 8.77 -15.62
CA ARG A 516 1.65 10.16 -15.78
C ARG A 516 0.39 10.17 -16.63
N PRO A 517 -0.82 10.05 -16.00
CA PRO A 517 -2.09 9.91 -16.73
C PRO A 517 -2.47 11.17 -17.53
N ALA A 518 -2.05 12.35 -17.10
CA ALA A 518 -2.22 13.57 -17.89
C ALA A 518 -1.38 13.52 -19.17
N SER A 519 -2.01 13.39 -20.31
CA SER A 519 -1.40 13.27 -21.62
C SER A 519 -2.12 14.14 -22.65
N VAL A 520 -1.53 14.34 -23.82
CA VAL A 520 -2.19 15.05 -24.93
C VAL A 520 -3.49 14.35 -25.34
N TYR A 521 -3.58 13.01 -25.21
CA TYR A 521 -4.77 12.23 -25.51
C TYR A 521 -5.88 12.47 -24.48
N THR A 522 -5.54 12.38 -23.18
CA THR A 522 -6.52 12.61 -22.09
C THR A 522 -6.97 14.05 -22.06
N LYS A 523 -6.08 15.03 -22.32
CA LYS A 523 -6.42 16.46 -22.44
C LYS A 523 -7.41 16.68 -23.59
N ALA A 524 -7.09 16.22 -24.80
CA ALA A 524 -7.96 16.38 -25.96
C ALA A 524 -9.34 15.71 -25.77
N CYS A 525 -9.35 14.49 -25.20
CA CYS A 525 -10.58 13.76 -24.90
C CYS A 525 -11.41 14.48 -23.84
N SER A 526 -10.79 14.94 -22.75
CA SER A 526 -11.46 15.70 -21.68
C SER A 526 -12.07 17.01 -22.21
N GLU A 527 -11.32 17.76 -23.03
CA GLU A 527 -11.83 18.98 -23.66
C GLU A 527 -12.98 18.72 -24.62
N ALA A 528 -12.94 17.59 -25.35
CA ALA A 528 -14.03 17.17 -26.22
C ALA A 528 -15.30 16.89 -25.43
N PHE A 529 -15.23 16.21 -24.29
CA PHE A 529 -16.36 15.96 -23.41
C PHE A 529 -16.87 17.22 -22.72
N VAL A 530 -15.98 17.99 -22.11
CA VAL A 530 -16.34 19.09 -21.21
C VAL A 530 -16.74 20.36 -21.99
N ARG A 531 -16.08 20.65 -23.12
CA ARG A 531 -16.21 21.93 -23.85
C ARG A 531 -16.89 21.81 -25.20
N ASN A 532 -16.80 20.69 -25.89
CA ASN A 532 -17.11 20.54 -27.30
C ASN A 532 -17.94 19.29 -27.65
N GLN A 533 -18.65 18.71 -26.70
CA GLN A 533 -19.36 17.44 -26.88
C GLN A 533 -20.38 17.47 -28.03
N SER A 534 -21.11 18.57 -28.18
CA SER A 534 -22.11 18.76 -29.27
C SER A 534 -21.52 18.86 -30.66
N LYS A 535 -20.21 19.04 -30.80
CA LYS A 535 -19.51 19.21 -32.08
C LYS A 535 -18.88 17.92 -32.64
N ARG A 536 -18.92 16.83 -31.86
CA ARG A 536 -18.30 15.56 -32.24
C ARG A 536 -19.31 14.44 -32.32
N SER A 537 -19.11 13.58 -33.30
CA SER A 537 -19.89 12.36 -33.41
C SER A 537 -19.53 11.37 -32.30
N LYS A 538 -20.45 10.48 -31.98
CA LYS A 538 -20.25 9.41 -31.03
C LYS A 538 -19.07 8.51 -31.41
N ALA A 539 -18.93 8.19 -32.69
CA ALA A 539 -17.81 7.38 -33.20
C ALA A 539 -16.45 8.06 -32.94
N GLU A 540 -16.36 9.37 -33.11
CA GLU A 540 -15.15 10.12 -32.78
C GLU A 540 -14.86 10.07 -31.30
N MET A 541 -15.88 10.20 -30.43
CA MET A 541 -15.70 10.11 -28.98
C MET A 541 -15.26 8.71 -28.54
N GLN A 542 -15.84 7.65 -29.13
CA GLN A 542 -15.40 6.26 -28.90
C GLN A 542 -13.95 6.05 -29.31
N GLN A 543 -13.53 6.62 -30.45
CA GLN A 543 -12.14 6.57 -30.91
C GLN A 543 -11.20 7.28 -29.93
N MET A 544 -11.56 8.47 -29.43
CA MET A 544 -10.75 9.21 -28.47
C MET A 544 -10.57 8.44 -27.15
N ILE A 545 -11.63 7.80 -26.63
CA ILE A 545 -11.54 6.94 -25.45
C ILE A 545 -10.60 5.75 -25.71
N ALA A 546 -10.70 5.12 -26.88
CA ALA A 546 -9.84 4.01 -27.27
C ALA A 546 -8.36 4.41 -27.36
N GLU A 547 -8.07 5.62 -27.87
CA GLU A 547 -6.72 6.19 -27.93
C GLU A 547 -6.17 6.47 -26.53
N CYS A 548 -6.98 7.07 -25.64
CA CYS A 548 -6.62 7.24 -24.22
C CYS A 548 -6.27 5.89 -23.57
N SER A 549 -7.13 4.87 -23.80
CA SER A 549 -6.92 3.53 -23.25
C SER A 549 -5.64 2.87 -23.76
N LYS A 550 -5.37 2.98 -25.06
CA LYS A 550 -4.15 2.46 -25.69
C LYS A 550 -2.90 3.15 -25.14
N HIS A 551 -2.91 4.47 -25.06
CA HIS A 551 -1.79 5.25 -24.56
C HIS A 551 -1.52 4.99 -23.09
N HIS A 552 -2.55 5.00 -22.25
CA HIS A 552 -2.41 4.70 -20.82
C HIS A 552 -1.86 3.29 -20.59
N SER A 553 -2.33 2.28 -21.33
CA SER A 553 -1.78 0.93 -21.28
C SER A 553 -0.31 0.87 -21.68
N GLN A 554 0.13 1.70 -22.60
CA GLN A 554 1.55 1.82 -22.98
C GLN A 554 2.37 2.45 -21.85
N LEU A 555 1.88 3.52 -21.20
CA LEU A 555 2.54 4.16 -20.05
C LEU A 555 2.68 3.17 -18.86
N THR A 556 1.62 2.43 -18.56
CA THR A 556 1.62 1.39 -17.53
C THR A 556 2.68 0.32 -17.81
N LYS A 557 2.74 -0.14 -19.05
CA LYS A 557 3.74 -1.12 -19.48
C LYS A 557 5.17 -0.60 -19.34
N GLU A 558 5.42 0.63 -19.75
CA GLU A 558 6.73 1.27 -19.64
C GLU A 558 7.14 1.42 -18.16
N ALA A 559 6.24 1.88 -17.30
CA ALA A 559 6.49 2.03 -15.87
C ALA A 559 6.79 0.66 -15.21
N ALA A 560 5.96 -0.37 -15.46
CA ALA A 560 6.15 -1.70 -14.92
C ALA A 560 7.45 -2.37 -15.36
N MET A 561 7.96 -2.00 -16.54
CA MET A 561 9.24 -2.47 -17.07
C MET A 561 10.43 -1.61 -16.66
N GLY A 562 10.25 -0.67 -15.72
CA GLY A 562 11.29 0.24 -15.27
C GLY A 562 11.75 1.24 -16.34
N GLN A 563 10.90 1.56 -17.31
CA GLN A 563 11.19 2.49 -18.42
C GLN A 563 10.51 3.85 -18.23
N GLY A 564 9.92 4.12 -17.06
CA GLY A 564 9.46 5.45 -16.68
C GLY A 564 10.63 6.45 -16.56
N PHE A 565 10.32 7.72 -16.58
CA PHE A 565 11.34 8.77 -16.48
C PHE A 565 11.54 9.31 -15.05
N ASP A 566 10.54 9.18 -14.19
CA ASP A 566 10.53 9.83 -12.87
C ASP A 566 11.66 9.32 -11.97
N ARG A 567 11.82 8.02 -11.85
CA ARG A 567 12.85 7.41 -10.99
C ARG A 567 14.25 7.61 -11.56
N HIS A 568 14.40 7.60 -12.88
CA HIS A 568 15.68 7.88 -13.52
C HIS A 568 16.11 9.33 -13.28
N LEU A 569 15.25 10.30 -13.54
CA LEU A 569 15.54 11.71 -13.28
C LEU A 569 15.81 11.96 -11.80
N TYR A 570 15.08 11.32 -10.89
CA TYR A 570 15.34 11.40 -9.46
C TYR A 570 16.71 10.84 -9.09
N GLY A 571 17.11 9.69 -9.63
CA GLY A 571 18.44 9.13 -9.43
C GLY A 571 19.57 10.04 -9.91
N LEU A 572 19.38 10.68 -11.08
CA LEU A 572 20.33 11.68 -11.60
C LEU A 572 20.40 12.93 -10.71
N LYS A 573 19.24 13.38 -10.20
CA LYS A 573 19.16 14.52 -9.25
C LYS A 573 19.95 14.22 -7.97
N CYS A 574 19.77 13.07 -7.38
CA CYS A 574 20.53 12.66 -6.17
C CYS A 574 22.04 12.65 -6.42
N LEU A 575 22.49 12.22 -7.61
CA LEU A 575 23.92 12.28 -7.96
C LEU A 575 24.40 13.71 -8.14
N ALA A 576 23.58 14.61 -8.71
CA ALA A 576 23.91 16.02 -8.84
C ALA A 576 24.06 16.71 -7.47
N GLU A 577 23.13 16.40 -6.53
CA GLU A 577 23.17 16.92 -5.16
C GLU A 577 24.43 16.47 -4.40
N LEU A 578 24.86 15.22 -4.61
CA LEU A 578 26.09 14.69 -3.98
C LEU A 578 27.37 15.38 -4.46
N ARG A 579 27.36 16.09 -5.59
CA ARG A 579 28.53 16.87 -6.07
C ARG A 579 28.78 18.14 -5.25
N GLY A 580 27.80 18.60 -4.46
CA GLY A 580 27.92 19.85 -3.69
C GLY A 580 27.97 21.13 -4.56
N THR A 581 27.62 21.05 -5.83
CA THR A 581 27.49 22.17 -6.76
C THR A 581 26.00 22.52 -6.94
N PRO A 582 25.66 23.72 -7.43
CA PRO A 582 24.28 24.05 -7.77
C PRO A 582 23.68 23.01 -8.70
N LEU A 583 22.38 22.71 -8.49
CA LEU A 583 21.65 21.80 -9.36
C LEU A 583 21.66 22.31 -10.80
N PRO A 584 21.74 21.43 -11.81
CA PRO A 584 21.58 21.79 -13.22
C PRO A 584 20.30 22.58 -13.48
N ASP A 585 20.33 23.53 -14.43
CA ASP A 585 19.20 24.41 -14.78
C ASP A 585 17.91 23.62 -15.11
N PHE A 586 18.06 22.43 -15.65
CA PHE A 586 16.94 21.51 -15.88
C PHE A 586 16.10 21.25 -14.62
N TYR A 587 16.74 21.04 -13.47
CA TYR A 587 16.05 20.81 -12.20
C TYR A 587 15.55 22.10 -11.55
N GLN A 588 16.00 23.26 -12.01
CA GLN A 588 15.56 24.58 -11.57
C GLN A 588 14.42 25.12 -12.45
N ASP A 589 14.08 24.44 -13.56
CA ASP A 589 12.93 24.80 -14.40
C ASP A 589 11.63 24.72 -13.57
N PRO A 590 10.80 25.77 -13.52
CA PRO A 590 9.47 25.73 -12.91
C PRO A 590 8.59 24.57 -13.41
N ALA A 591 8.74 24.17 -14.66
CA ALA A 591 8.02 23.03 -15.23
C ALA A 591 8.42 21.70 -14.57
N TYR A 592 9.68 21.54 -14.15
CA TYR A 592 10.11 20.37 -13.41
C TYR A 592 9.47 20.31 -12.01
N ALA A 593 9.39 21.45 -11.34
CA ALA A 593 8.67 21.53 -10.06
C ALA A 593 7.17 21.26 -10.26
N GLN A 594 6.56 21.83 -11.31
CA GLN A 594 5.13 21.68 -11.62
C GLN A 594 4.73 20.22 -11.88
N ILE A 595 5.49 19.45 -12.68
CA ILE A 595 5.15 18.05 -12.96
C ILE A 595 5.29 17.15 -11.73
N ASN A 596 6.16 17.52 -10.79
CA ASN A 596 6.36 16.81 -9.53
C ASN A 596 5.41 17.28 -8.41
N HIS A 597 4.69 18.38 -8.60
CA HIS A 597 3.61 18.83 -7.73
C HIS A 597 2.32 18.09 -8.08
N ASN A 598 2.14 16.90 -7.50
CA ASN A 598 1.10 15.95 -7.88
C ASN A 598 -0.28 16.37 -7.34
N ILE A 599 -0.93 17.32 -8.04
CA ILE A 599 -2.27 17.82 -7.68
C ILE A 599 -3.30 16.68 -7.68
N ILE A 600 -3.23 15.78 -8.64
CA ILE A 600 -4.02 14.55 -8.64
C ILE A 600 -3.08 13.38 -8.34
N SER A 601 -3.06 12.94 -7.08
CA SER A 601 -2.32 11.74 -6.67
C SER A 601 -3.25 10.55 -6.56
N THR A 602 -2.96 9.49 -7.31
CA THR A 602 -3.85 8.32 -7.38
C THR A 602 -3.14 7.03 -7.04
N SER A 603 -3.89 6.09 -6.47
CA SER A 603 -3.44 4.72 -6.23
C SER A 603 -4.62 3.74 -6.31
N THR A 604 -4.35 2.55 -6.81
CA THR A 604 -5.36 1.50 -6.89
C THR A 604 -4.81 0.19 -6.37
N LEU A 605 -5.55 -0.43 -5.44
CA LEU A 605 -5.31 -1.78 -4.94
C LEU A 605 -6.68 -2.47 -4.79
N SER A 606 -6.82 -3.62 -5.38
CA SER A 606 -8.08 -4.36 -5.41
C SER A 606 -7.85 -5.85 -5.20
N SER A 607 -8.60 -6.45 -4.29
CA SER A 607 -8.65 -7.90 -4.09
C SER A 607 -9.96 -8.32 -3.43
N SER A 608 -10.21 -9.62 -3.36
CA SER A 608 -11.38 -10.16 -2.64
C SER A 608 -11.33 -9.96 -1.12
N ALA A 609 -10.18 -9.60 -0.56
CA ALA A 609 -10.01 -9.30 0.86
C ALA A 609 -10.20 -7.81 1.20
N VAL A 610 -10.14 -6.94 0.20
CA VAL A 610 -10.18 -5.48 0.38
C VAL A 610 -11.53 -4.91 0.02
N GLN A 611 -12.13 -4.20 0.97
CA GLN A 611 -13.37 -3.45 0.76
C GLN A 611 -13.09 -2.09 0.12
N MET A 612 -12.12 -1.37 0.67
CA MET A 612 -11.67 -0.07 0.20
C MET A 612 -10.31 0.28 0.80
N GLY A 613 -9.69 1.33 0.28
CA GLY A 613 -8.49 1.93 0.83
C GLY A 613 -8.49 3.43 0.66
N GLY A 614 -7.48 4.09 1.22
CA GLY A 614 -7.35 5.55 1.14
C GLY A 614 -6.01 6.05 1.64
N PHE A 615 -5.72 7.30 1.31
CA PHE A 615 -4.56 8.05 1.76
C PHE A 615 -4.85 9.55 1.70
N GLY A 616 -4.04 10.35 2.39
CA GLY A 616 -4.18 11.81 2.39
C GLY A 616 -3.64 12.47 1.12
N PRO A 617 -3.98 13.74 0.85
CA PRO A 617 -3.41 14.50 -0.26
C PRO A 617 -1.88 14.63 -0.06
N VAL A 618 -1.10 14.44 -1.13
CA VAL A 618 0.36 14.55 -1.08
C VAL A 618 0.87 15.99 -1.19
N VAL A 619 -0.01 16.92 -1.59
CA VAL A 619 0.25 18.36 -1.61
C VAL A 619 -0.97 19.10 -1.04
N PRO A 620 -0.78 20.28 -0.39
CA PRO A 620 -1.88 20.98 0.29
C PRO A 620 -3.03 21.43 -0.63
N ASP A 621 -2.74 21.65 -1.90
CA ASP A 621 -3.69 22.06 -2.95
C ASP A 621 -4.02 20.92 -3.93
N GLY A 622 -3.92 19.67 -3.49
CA GLY A 622 -4.16 18.49 -4.30
C GLY A 622 -5.28 17.60 -3.77
N PHE A 623 -5.55 16.54 -4.53
CA PHE A 623 -6.42 15.43 -4.16
C PHE A 623 -5.60 14.16 -3.98
N GLY A 624 -5.93 13.37 -2.94
CA GLY A 624 -5.56 11.97 -2.82
C GLY A 624 -6.73 11.10 -3.24
N ILE A 625 -6.56 10.28 -4.27
CA ILE A 625 -7.64 9.45 -4.83
C ILE A 625 -7.24 7.97 -4.78
N ALA A 626 -7.81 7.25 -3.84
CA ALA A 626 -7.77 5.79 -3.89
C ALA A 626 -8.98 5.29 -4.66
N TYR A 627 -8.79 4.34 -5.58
CA TYR A 627 -9.88 3.84 -6.39
C TYR A 627 -9.77 2.34 -6.66
N GLY A 628 -10.93 1.73 -6.97
CA GLY A 628 -11.00 0.34 -7.37
C GLY A 628 -12.01 0.15 -8.49
N VAL A 629 -11.62 -0.53 -9.57
CA VAL A 629 -12.52 -0.90 -10.65
C VAL A 629 -12.95 -2.36 -10.46
N ASN A 630 -14.13 -2.54 -9.87
CA ASN A 630 -14.72 -3.85 -9.61
C ASN A 630 -15.50 -4.35 -10.84
N ASP A 631 -16.00 -5.57 -10.80
CA ASP A 631 -16.66 -6.19 -11.94
C ASP A 631 -17.85 -5.35 -12.45
N ASN A 632 -18.69 -4.84 -11.52
CA ASN A 632 -19.94 -4.14 -11.84
C ASN A 632 -20.03 -2.70 -11.29
N TRP A 633 -18.99 -2.18 -10.65
CA TRP A 633 -18.98 -0.84 -10.06
C TRP A 633 -17.55 -0.30 -9.94
N ILE A 634 -17.43 1.03 -9.83
CA ILE A 634 -16.16 1.71 -9.60
C ILE A 634 -16.24 2.45 -8.26
N GLY A 635 -15.29 2.19 -7.38
CA GLY A 635 -15.17 2.85 -6.08
C GLY A 635 -14.13 3.95 -6.09
N LEU A 636 -14.45 5.06 -5.45
CA LEU A 636 -13.54 6.19 -5.23
C LEU A 636 -13.50 6.52 -3.74
N ASN A 637 -12.34 6.89 -3.25
CA ASN A 637 -12.15 7.52 -1.96
C ASN A 637 -11.25 8.72 -2.16
N VAL A 638 -11.81 9.92 -2.00
CA VAL A 638 -11.16 11.17 -2.32
C VAL A 638 -10.88 11.96 -1.06
N SER A 639 -9.65 12.40 -0.90
CA SER A 639 -9.21 13.28 0.18
C SER A 639 -8.73 14.62 -0.36
N GLY A 640 -8.95 15.69 0.39
CA GLY A 640 -8.54 17.04 0.03
C GLY A 640 -8.56 18.00 1.22
N TYR A 641 -7.72 19.03 1.15
CA TYR A 641 -7.74 20.16 2.08
C TYR A 641 -8.63 21.31 1.52
N PRO A 642 -8.91 22.40 2.27
CA PRO A 642 -9.85 23.45 1.86
C PRO A 642 -9.55 24.14 0.53
N ALA A 643 -8.33 24.03 0.00
CA ALA A 643 -8.00 24.52 -1.33
C ALA A 643 -8.72 23.76 -2.45
N ARG A 644 -9.33 22.60 -2.13
CA ARG A 644 -10.03 21.72 -3.06
C ARG A 644 -11.39 21.30 -2.52
N ASP A 645 -12.41 21.42 -3.33
CA ASP A 645 -13.76 20.93 -3.02
C ASP A 645 -13.86 19.46 -3.43
N VAL A 646 -13.78 18.57 -2.45
CA VAL A 646 -13.86 17.10 -2.64
C VAL A 646 -15.24 16.67 -3.10
N HIS A 647 -16.30 17.29 -2.56
CA HIS A 647 -17.67 16.93 -2.91
C HIS A 647 -17.98 17.27 -4.38
N GLU A 648 -17.63 18.48 -4.82
CA GLU A 648 -17.77 18.88 -6.23
C GLU A 648 -16.93 18.02 -7.14
N PHE A 649 -15.69 17.67 -6.74
CA PHE A 649 -14.86 16.76 -7.54
C PHE A 649 -15.52 15.40 -7.76
N ILE A 650 -16.13 14.81 -6.72
CA ILE A 650 -16.86 13.53 -6.83
C ILE A 650 -18.06 13.67 -7.76
N GLN A 651 -18.81 14.77 -7.71
CA GLN A 651 -19.92 15.03 -8.63
C GLN A 651 -19.42 15.12 -10.09
N CYS A 652 -18.31 15.82 -10.32
CA CYS A 652 -17.68 15.91 -11.63
C CYS A 652 -17.16 14.55 -12.10
N ALA A 653 -16.59 13.73 -11.21
CA ALA A 653 -16.12 12.38 -11.53
C ALA A 653 -17.30 11.44 -11.86
N HIS A 654 -18.41 11.53 -11.10
CA HIS A 654 -19.65 10.84 -11.42
C HIS A 654 -20.12 11.18 -12.83
N LYS A 655 -20.27 12.48 -13.13
CA LYS A 655 -20.68 12.94 -14.47
C LYS A 655 -19.73 12.44 -15.55
N SER A 656 -18.44 12.52 -15.32
CA SER A 656 -17.42 12.03 -16.28
C SER A 656 -17.58 10.55 -16.59
N LEU A 657 -17.79 9.72 -15.56
CA LEU A 657 -18.05 8.28 -15.72
C LEU A 657 -19.38 8.04 -16.46
N GLU A 658 -20.46 8.76 -16.11
CA GLU A 658 -21.75 8.68 -16.83
C GLU A 658 -21.60 8.99 -18.31
N ASP A 659 -20.89 10.07 -18.65
CA ASP A 659 -20.64 10.49 -20.03
C ASP A 659 -19.83 9.43 -20.80
N ILE A 660 -18.73 8.92 -20.23
CA ILE A 660 -17.91 7.86 -20.85
C ILE A 660 -18.74 6.59 -21.09
N PHE A 661 -19.47 6.13 -20.06
CA PHE A 661 -20.29 4.91 -20.16
C PHE A 661 -21.41 5.09 -21.20
N SER A 662 -22.04 6.28 -21.29
CA SER A 662 -23.07 6.58 -22.30
C SER A 662 -22.54 6.48 -23.73
N ILE A 663 -21.30 6.95 -23.96
CA ILE A 663 -20.63 6.79 -25.25
C ILE A 663 -20.32 5.33 -25.54
N LEU A 664 -19.86 4.56 -24.57
CA LEU A 664 -19.47 3.16 -24.76
C LEU A 664 -20.67 2.22 -24.89
N GLU A 665 -21.80 2.51 -24.26
CA GLU A 665 -23.00 1.64 -24.27
C GLU A 665 -23.95 1.90 -25.43
N ASP A 666 -23.69 2.84 -26.32
CA ASP A 666 -24.59 3.23 -27.39
C ASP A 666 -25.91 3.90 -26.91
N LYS A 667 -25.90 4.54 -25.74
CA LYS A 667 -27.00 5.36 -25.24
C LYS A 667 -26.75 6.85 -25.54
N GLN A 668 -27.82 7.65 -25.63
CA GLN A 668 -27.66 9.10 -25.72
C GLN A 668 -27.04 9.64 -24.44
N VAL A 669 -26.13 10.60 -24.58
CA VAL A 669 -25.48 11.29 -23.47
C VAL A 669 -26.53 12.19 -22.82
N SER A 670 -26.67 12.11 -21.53
CA SER A 670 -27.64 12.88 -20.74
C SER A 670 -27.18 14.32 -20.48
#